data_96b43914c7fd2ef5627abf556be693af
#
_entry.id   96b43914c7fd2ef5627abf556be693af
#
_cell.length_a   1.000
_cell.length_b   1.000
_cell.length_c   1.000
_cell.angle_alpha   90.00
_cell.angle_beta   90.00
_cell.angle_gamma   90.00
#
_symmetry.space_group_name_H-M   'P 1'
#
loop_
_entity.id
_entity.type
_entity.pdbx_description
1 polymer ?
#
loop_
_entity_poly.entity_id
_entity_poly.type
_entity_poly.pdbx_seq_one_letter_code
_entity_poly.pdbx_strand_id
1 'polypeptide(L)'
;MRTDAPVPEHPAPPSSPASPQRIRLIDRITAYRQPIGLVFTLLLFGLALVACYHLLREIDPGALHDAIADVPRPALLGALSATALGFVILLGYEWSASRFAGVTLPMRSLATGGFSAFAIGNAVGLSLLSGGSVRYRLYSRHGIGAAEIARMTLFASLSLGCALPVLAALAALCDLDDAASALHLPRALVAVIAIAVLSLAVGLVAFLARHRLPGERPSPDSLLVRLGRRSLRLPGLRLSLLQLLITALDVAAAATVLYLLLPETPPFAAFLLVYLLALAAGVLSHVPGGVGVFEAVLLAAFAGQLGAAPLAAALLLYRLIYVVLPLLLACLLLLFLEARRLWVTRQAIRVASGFAAPILAILVFLSGVVLLFSGATPAIDTRLEHLGFLIPHRLIDASHLVASLIGVLCLLLAQGLRRRLSAAWALTLVLLLVGALLSLLKGFDWEEASLLSLTAALLAMFRRSFYRPSRLMEVPFSPLYVGASICVVGASVWLLLFANQDVHYSNQLWWQFALDADAPRALRAALGSCLLLLALALGWLLRAAPPAIREPNAEELQRAARIIRHSDQPDGGLALTGDKALLFHESDDAFLMYARRGRSMIALYDPIGPAMQRAELIWQFRDLCDLHHARPVFYQVRAENLPFYMDIGLTALKLGEEARVDLLRFDLENKGKEMKDLRYTWSRGQRDGLALEFHEPGQAPLDELKAISDAWLGGKQVREKGFSLGRFTPAYLNFFRIAIVRHQGKPVAFANLLETDSRELASLDLMRVHPDAPKLTMEFLMLGLILHYKAQGHARFSLGMVPLAGLQPRRGAPLTQRLGALVFRRGEQFYNFQGLRRFKDKFQPDWEPRYLAVPAGLDPLVALADTAALIAGGLTGLVKR
;
A
#
# COMPACT_ATOMS: atom_id res chain seq x y z
N MET A 1 -54.64 -16.49 -44.39
CA MET A 1 -53.93 -15.30 -43.89
C MET A 1 -52.73 -15.76 -43.08
N ARG A 2 -51.59 -15.78 -43.71
CA ARG A 2 -50.28 -16.08 -43.06
C ARG A 2 -49.68 -14.76 -42.64
N THR A 3 -49.36 -14.60 -41.36
CA THR A 3 -48.63 -13.47 -40.83
C THR A 3 -47.16 -13.86 -40.73
N ASP A 4 -46.34 -13.22 -41.54
CA ASP A 4 -44.88 -13.35 -41.52
C ASP A 4 -44.32 -12.69 -40.24
N ALA A 5 -43.54 -13.48 -39.49
CA ALA A 5 -42.73 -12.97 -38.40
C ALA A 5 -41.34 -12.53 -38.94
N PRO A 6 -40.78 -11.43 -38.50
CA PRO A 6 -39.48 -10.95 -38.98
C PRO A 6 -38.32 -11.83 -38.45
N VAL A 7 -37.38 -12.12 -39.36
CA VAL A 7 -36.11 -12.83 -39.15
C VAL A 7 -35.21 -11.96 -38.26
N PRO A 8 -34.54 -12.49 -37.22
CA PRO A 8 -33.60 -11.73 -36.42
C PRO A 8 -32.31 -11.47 -37.19
N GLU A 9 -31.92 -10.19 -37.26
CA GLU A 9 -30.65 -9.73 -37.84
C GLU A 9 -29.45 -10.37 -37.13
N HIS A 10 -28.49 -10.86 -37.90
CA HIS A 10 -27.20 -11.35 -37.43
C HIS A 10 -26.41 -10.21 -36.78
N PRO A 11 -25.80 -10.42 -35.60
CA PRO A 11 -24.89 -9.43 -35.01
C PRO A 11 -23.61 -9.32 -35.84
N ALA A 12 -23.18 -8.10 -36.10
CA ALA A 12 -21.96 -7.75 -36.80
C ALA A 12 -20.71 -8.43 -36.18
N PRO A 13 -19.69 -8.78 -36.98
CA PRO A 13 -18.51 -9.46 -36.49
C PRO A 13 -17.73 -8.56 -35.49
N PRO A 14 -17.14 -9.14 -34.44
CA PRO A 14 -16.41 -8.36 -33.44
C PRO A 14 -15.17 -7.73 -34.06
N SER A 15 -14.97 -6.46 -33.75
CA SER A 15 -13.79 -5.66 -34.10
C SER A 15 -12.48 -6.39 -33.81
N SER A 16 -11.56 -6.36 -34.76
CA SER A 16 -10.25 -6.99 -34.75
C SER A 16 -9.48 -6.75 -33.41
N PRO A 17 -8.72 -7.73 -32.89
CA PRO A 17 -7.97 -7.60 -31.66
C PRO A 17 -6.89 -6.52 -31.79
N ALA A 18 -6.83 -5.62 -30.81
CA ALA A 18 -5.81 -4.59 -30.73
C ALA A 18 -4.40 -5.21 -30.81
N SER A 19 -3.55 -4.63 -31.66
CA SER A 19 -2.24 -5.16 -32.01
C SER A 19 -1.36 -5.44 -30.76
N PRO A 20 -0.52 -6.48 -30.77
CA PRO A 20 0.35 -6.84 -29.64
C PRO A 20 1.34 -5.73 -29.22
N GLN A 21 1.55 -4.74 -30.09
CA GLN A 21 2.40 -3.57 -29.80
C GLN A 21 1.75 -2.60 -28.78
N ARG A 22 0.41 -2.38 -28.83
CA ARG A 22 -0.27 -1.52 -27.84
C ARG A 22 -0.22 -2.06 -26.42
N ILE A 23 -0.25 -3.37 -26.28
CA ILE A 23 -0.22 -4.04 -24.96
C ILE A 23 1.16 -3.94 -24.31
N ARG A 24 2.24 -4.10 -25.08
CA ARG A 24 3.61 -3.90 -24.60
C ARG A 24 3.86 -2.44 -24.19
N LEU A 25 3.20 -1.49 -24.82
CA LEU A 25 3.31 -0.06 -24.49
C LEU A 25 2.65 0.25 -23.14
N ILE A 26 1.45 -0.28 -22.88
CA ILE A 26 0.73 -0.08 -21.62
C ILE A 26 1.49 -0.72 -20.44
N ASP A 27 2.04 -1.92 -20.62
CA ASP A 27 2.85 -2.59 -19.58
C ASP A 27 4.16 -1.84 -19.33
N ARG A 28 4.78 -1.24 -20.34
CA ARG A 28 5.93 -0.36 -20.18
C ARG A 28 5.55 0.94 -19.48
N ILE A 29 4.46 1.60 -19.86
CA ILE A 29 4.00 2.84 -19.22
C ILE A 29 3.68 2.62 -17.74
N THR A 30 3.06 1.49 -17.38
CA THR A 30 2.76 1.16 -15.97
C THR A 30 4.03 0.83 -15.18
N ALA A 31 5.03 0.20 -15.79
CA ALA A 31 6.33 -0.07 -15.15
C ALA A 31 7.14 1.22 -14.90
N TYR A 32 7.05 2.21 -15.82
CA TYR A 32 7.76 3.49 -15.68
C TYR A 32 6.98 4.58 -14.95
N ARG A 33 5.72 4.36 -14.59
CA ARG A 33 4.88 5.37 -13.93
C ARG A 33 5.45 5.83 -12.57
N GLN A 34 6.02 4.92 -11.79
CA GLN A 34 6.66 5.26 -10.51
C GLN A 34 7.96 6.08 -10.68
N PRO A 35 8.93 5.67 -11.50
CA PRO A 35 10.13 6.48 -11.73
C PRO A 35 9.84 7.80 -12.44
N ILE A 36 8.90 7.87 -13.39
CA ILE A 36 8.50 9.12 -14.03
C ILE A 36 7.87 10.08 -13.02
N GLY A 37 6.98 9.62 -12.14
CA GLY A 37 6.41 10.45 -11.07
C GLY A 37 7.47 10.97 -10.11
N LEU A 38 8.47 10.16 -9.75
CA LEU A 38 9.60 10.59 -8.93
C LEU A 38 10.44 11.67 -9.63
N VAL A 39 10.82 11.44 -10.89
CA VAL A 39 11.61 12.41 -11.69
C VAL A 39 10.85 13.74 -11.81
N PHE A 40 9.56 13.69 -12.09
CA PHE A 40 8.72 14.89 -12.17
C PHE A 40 8.67 15.65 -10.82
N THR A 41 8.50 14.94 -9.70
CA THR A 41 8.51 15.54 -8.35
C THR A 41 9.86 16.18 -8.02
N LEU A 42 10.98 15.49 -8.34
CA LEU A 42 12.32 16.01 -8.12
C LEU A 42 12.61 17.23 -9.01
N LEU A 43 12.14 17.23 -10.26
CA LEU A 43 12.30 18.35 -11.18
C LEU A 43 11.53 19.58 -10.71
N LEU A 44 10.27 19.42 -10.29
CA LEU A 44 9.47 20.51 -9.72
C LEU A 44 10.08 21.04 -8.42
N PHE A 45 10.56 20.14 -7.56
CA PHE A 45 11.25 20.56 -6.33
C PHE A 45 12.54 21.32 -6.63
N GLY A 46 13.36 20.82 -7.57
CA GLY A 46 14.57 21.51 -8.01
C GLY A 46 14.28 22.89 -8.61
N LEU A 47 13.24 22.99 -9.46
CA LEU A 47 12.80 24.27 -10.02
C LEU A 47 12.34 25.23 -8.93
N ALA A 48 11.59 24.73 -7.93
CA ALA A 48 11.15 25.53 -6.79
C ALA A 48 12.33 26.02 -5.95
N LEU A 49 13.34 25.17 -5.70
CA LEU A 49 14.57 25.60 -4.99
C LEU A 49 15.34 26.65 -5.77
N VAL A 50 15.45 26.52 -7.11
CA VAL A 50 16.08 27.52 -7.97
C VAL A 50 15.30 28.83 -7.94
N ALA A 51 13.98 28.79 -8.03
CA ALA A 51 13.13 29.97 -7.92
C ALA A 51 13.28 30.63 -6.55
N CYS A 52 13.24 29.88 -5.45
CA CYS A 52 13.49 30.42 -4.11
C CYS A 52 14.89 31.01 -3.99
N TYR A 53 15.93 30.36 -4.54
CA TYR A 53 17.28 30.89 -4.54
C TYR A 53 17.35 32.25 -5.25
N HIS A 54 16.78 32.38 -6.45
CA HIS A 54 16.76 33.66 -7.19
C HIS A 54 15.97 34.76 -6.47
N LEU A 55 14.88 34.40 -5.78
CA LEU A 55 14.07 35.34 -5.02
C LEU A 55 14.71 35.76 -3.69
N LEU A 56 15.50 34.87 -3.09
CA LEU A 56 16.10 35.09 -1.77
C LEU A 56 17.58 35.47 -1.82
N ARG A 57 18.26 35.38 -2.98
CA ARG A 57 19.71 35.63 -3.10
C ARG A 57 20.17 37.01 -2.68
N GLU A 58 19.23 37.98 -2.67
CA GLU A 58 19.50 39.36 -2.26
C GLU A 58 19.25 39.59 -0.76
N ILE A 59 18.84 38.54 -0.03
CA ILE A 59 18.57 38.63 1.41
C ILE A 59 19.84 38.29 2.18
N ASP A 60 20.25 39.20 3.02
CA ASP A 60 21.28 39.00 4.03
C ASP A 60 20.76 37.98 5.10
N PRO A 61 21.51 36.90 5.41
CA PRO A 61 21.16 35.98 6.47
C PRO A 61 20.96 36.66 7.84
N GLY A 62 21.74 37.70 8.14
CA GLY A 62 21.56 38.53 9.32
C GLY A 62 20.17 39.19 9.34
N ALA A 63 19.76 39.76 8.24
CA ALA A 63 18.43 40.38 8.11
C ALA A 63 17.28 39.37 8.27
N LEU A 64 17.49 38.10 7.87
CA LEU A 64 16.50 37.02 8.12
C LEU A 64 16.44 36.65 9.61
N HIS A 65 17.59 36.60 10.29
CA HIS A 65 17.65 36.32 11.72
C HIS A 65 16.96 37.40 12.53
N ASP A 66 17.25 38.67 12.21
CA ASP A 66 16.64 39.83 12.85
C ASP A 66 15.14 39.88 12.59
N ALA A 67 14.70 39.58 11.35
CA ALA A 67 13.28 39.51 11.02
C ALA A 67 12.54 38.42 11.78
N ILE A 68 13.18 37.29 12.11
CA ILE A 68 12.58 36.23 12.98
C ILE A 68 12.51 36.73 14.43
N ALA A 69 13.57 37.41 14.91
CA ALA A 69 13.64 37.90 16.29
C ALA A 69 12.63 39.05 16.52
N ASP A 70 12.37 39.87 15.51
CA ASP A 70 11.45 41.00 15.55
C ASP A 70 9.96 40.63 15.54
N VAL A 71 9.61 39.35 15.26
CA VAL A 71 8.20 38.89 15.27
C VAL A 71 7.60 39.07 16.66
N PRO A 72 6.54 39.92 16.82
CA PRO A 72 5.96 40.17 18.13
C PRO A 72 5.40 38.90 18.80
N ARG A 73 5.64 38.77 20.12
CA ARG A 73 5.07 37.64 20.90
C ARG A 73 3.55 37.49 20.73
N PRO A 74 2.73 38.56 20.68
CA PRO A 74 1.30 38.43 20.40
C PRO A 74 1.01 37.81 19.05
N ALA A 75 1.80 38.08 18.00
CA ALA A 75 1.65 37.44 16.69
C ALA A 75 1.93 35.96 16.74
N LEU A 76 2.97 35.52 17.45
CA LEU A 76 3.27 34.10 17.67
C LEU A 76 2.14 33.40 18.44
N LEU A 77 1.62 34.03 19.52
CA LEU A 77 0.49 33.44 20.27
C LEU A 77 -0.79 33.41 19.43
N GLY A 78 -1.02 34.44 18.60
CA GLY A 78 -2.11 34.46 17.62
C GLY A 78 -2.00 33.34 16.59
N ALA A 79 -0.82 33.14 16.03
CA ALA A 79 -0.53 32.06 15.07
C ALA A 79 -0.73 30.68 15.69
N LEU A 80 -0.27 30.45 16.92
CA LEU A 80 -0.51 29.21 17.66
C LEU A 80 -2.01 28.98 17.92
N SER A 81 -2.73 30.04 18.32
CA SER A 81 -4.17 30.00 18.56
C SER A 81 -4.95 29.70 17.27
N ALA A 82 -4.60 30.33 16.17
CA ALA A 82 -5.19 30.09 14.84
C ALA A 82 -4.90 28.66 14.37
N THR A 83 -3.68 28.14 14.61
CA THR A 83 -3.34 26.73 14.32
C THR A 83 -4.21 25.78 15.12
N ALA A 84 -4.36 26.00 16.44
CA ALA A 84 -5.22 25.18 17.29
C ALA A 84 -6.67 25.22 16.83
N LEU A 85 -7.20 26.42 16.47
CA LEU A 85 -8.53 26.59 15.91
C LEU A 85 -8.69 25.83 14.57
N GLY A 86 -7.72 25.93 13.66
CA GLY A 86 -7.68 25.19 12.39
C GLY A 86 -7.80 23.68 12.61
N PHE A 87 -7.02 23.12 13.56
CA PHE A 87 -7.12 21.70 13.88
C PHE A 87 -8.44 21.29 14.54
N VAL A 88 -9.10 22.19 15.28
CA VAL A 88 -10.49 21.98 15.76
C VAL A 88 -11.46 21.96 14.57
N ILE A 89 -11.34 22.86 13.62
CA ILE A 89 -12.16 22.90 12.41
C ILE A 89 -11.95 21.62 11.57
N LEU A 90 -10.75 21.10 11.49
CA LEU A 90 -10.43 19.84 10.80
C LEU A 90 -11.16 18.63 11.41
N LEU A 91 -11.60 18.68 12.68
CA LEU A 91 -12.49 17.66 13.22
C LEU A 91 -13.84 17.65 12.51
N GLY A 92 -14.27 18.78 11.97
CA GLY A 92 -15.45 18.90 11.12
C GLY A 92 -15.35 18.06 9.85
N TYR A 93 -14.16 17.95 9.24
CA TYR A 93 -13.96 17.04 8.10
C TYR A 93 -14.14 15.57 8.50
N GLU A 94 -13.62 15.16 9.66
CA GLU A 94 -13.80 13.78 10.13
C GLU A 94 -15.26 13.47 10.44
N TRP A 95 -15.96 14.42 11.06
CA TRP A 95 -17.38 14.30 11.37
C TRP A 95 -18.23 14.21 10.09
N SER A 96 -18.02 15.11 9.14
CA SER A 96 -18.74 15.10 7.86
C SER A 96 -18.43 13.87 7.02
N ALA A 97 -17.16 13.44 6.99
CA ALA A 97 -16.72 12.22 6.33
C ALA A 97 -17.34 10.95 6.94
N SER A 98 -17.48 10.91 8.29
CA SER A 98 -18.12 9.79 8.97
C SER A 98 -19.63 9.71 8.63
N ARG A 99 -20.32 10.86 8.58
CA ARG A 99 -21.74 10.94 8.15
C ARG A 99 -21.92 10.51 6.70
N PHE A 100 -21.07 10.99 5.79
CA PHE A 100 -21.08 10.57 4.39
C PHE A 100 -20.88 9.06 4.25
N ALA A 101 -19.95 8.49 5.02
CA ALA A 101 -19.71 7.05 5.02
C ALA A 101 -20.83 6.24 5.70
N GLY A 102 -21.72 6.90 6.47
CA GLY A 102 -22.76 6.24 7.24
C GLY A 102 -22.23 5.50 8.47
N VAL A 103 -21.18 6.05 9.10
CA VAL A 103 -20.46 5.45 10.23
C VAL A 103 -20.60 6.33 11.46
N THR A 104 -20.83 5.70 12.62
CA THR A 104 -20.82 6.38 13.91
C THR A 104 -19.55 6.05 14.69
N LEU A 105 -18.82 7.08 15.07
CA LEU A 105 -17.58 6.99 15.86
C LEU A 105 -17.72 7.82 17.15
N PRO A 106 -17.14 7.36 18.28
CA PRO A 106 -17.04 8.19 19.46
C PRO A 106 -16.22 9.44 19.18
N MET A 107 -16.64 10.61 19.71
CA MET A 107 -15.99 11.90 19.46
C MET A 107 -14.49 11.89 19.80
N ARG A 108 -14.10 11.17 20.87
CA ARG A 108 -12.67 11.00 21.24
C ARG A 108 -11.88 10.31 20.14
N SER A 109 -12.45 9.30 19.49
CA SER A 109 -11.78 8.57 18.40
C SER A 109 -11.71 9.40 17.12
N LEU A 110 -12.77 10.18 16.81
CA LEU A 110 -12.77 11.16 15.73
C LEU A 110 -11.67 12.21 15.94
N ALA A 111 -11.57 12.78 17.16
CA ALA A 111 -10.59 13.79 17.49
C ALA A 111 -9.15 13.25 17.38
N THR A 112 -8.83 12.12 18.00
CA THR A 112 -7.47 11.55 17.96
C THR A 112 -7.10 11.08 16.56
N GLY A 113 -8.04 10.45 15.84
CA GLY A 113 -7.83 9.96 14.47
C GLY A 113 -7.73 11.09 13.46
N GLY A 114 -8.61 12.09 13.54
CA GLY A 114 -8.61 13.26 12.68
C GLY A 114 -7.33 14.09 12.86
N PHE A 115 -7.04 14.49 14.08
CA PHE A 115 -5.82 15.24 14.39
C PHE A 115 -4.56 14.54 13.84
N SER A 116 -4.38 13.25 14.18
CA SER A 116 -3.20 12.51 13.74
C SER A 116 -3.16 12.29 12.22
N ALA A 117 -4.33 12.04 11.58
CA ALA A 117 -4.40 11.82 10.14
C ALA A 117 -4.07 13.09 9.34
N PHE A 118 -4.57 14.26 9.78
CA PHE A 118 -4.31 15.54 9.13
C PHE A 118 -2.88 16.04 9.39
N ALA A 119 -2.40 15.98 10.63
CA ALA A 119 -1.04 16.41 10.96
C ALA A 119 0.03 15.61 10.18
N ILE A 120 -0.11 14.28 10.12
CA ILE A 120 0.80 13.42 9.35
C ILE A 120 0.56 13.58 7.84
N GLY A 121 -0.70 13.74 7.42
CA GLY A 121 -1.06 13.92 6.01
C GLY A 121 -0.51 15.20 5.41
N ASN A 122 -0.58 16.30 6.13
CA ASN A 122 -0.08 17.63 5.69
C ASN A 122 1.45 17.67 5.61
N ALA A 123 2.13 17.01 6.55
CA ALA A 123 3.59 17.00 6.58
C ALA A 123 4.22 16.05 5.56
N VAL A 124 3.70 14.81 5.48
CA VAL A 124 4.26 13.75 4.62
C VAL A 124 3.85 13.92 3.15
N GLY A 125 2.76 14.65 2.90
CA GLY A 125 2.11 14.68 1.60
C GLY A 125 1.37 13.37 1.29
N LEU A 126 0.76 13.25 0.10
CA LEU A 126 -0.07 12.09 -0.27
C LEU A 126 -1.10 11.75 0.83
N SER A 127 -1.83 12.77 1.30
CA SER A 127 -2.76 12.69 2.44
C SER A 127 -3.77 11.54 2.34
N LEU A 128 -4.11 11.12 1.10
CA LEU A 128 -4.94 9.95 0.83
C LEU A 128 -4.32 8.65 1.36
N LEU A 129 -3.00 8.48 1.25
CA LEU A 129 -2.31 7.26 1.69
C LEU A 129 -1.84 7.37 3.14
N SER A 130 -1.17 8.45 3.51
CA SER A 130 -0.61 8.66 4.85
C SER A 130 -1.72 8.83 5.89
N GLY A 131 -2.64 9.78 5.67
CA GLY A 131 -3.80 10.01 6.54
C GLY A 131 -4.79 8.84 6.52
N GLY A 132 -5.01 8.20 5.36
CA GLY A 132 -5.84 7.01 5.24
C GLY A 132 -5.32 5.82 6.05
N SER A 133 -4.01 5.61 6.11
CA SER A 133 -3.38 4.56 6.92
C SER A 133 -3.57 4.79 8.41
N VAL A 134 -3.47 6.04 8.88
CA VAL A 134 -3.71 6.42 10.28
C VAL A 134 -5.18 6.18 10.65
N ARG A 135 -6.12 6.66 9.81
CA ARG A 135 -7.57 6.42 10.01
C ARG A 135 -7.89 4.93 10.06
N TYR A 136 -7.37 4.16 9.10
CA TYR A 136 -7.60 2.71 9.08
C TYR A 136 -7.19 2.07 10.40
N ARG A 137 -6.02 2.40 10.90
CA ARG A 137 -5.47 1.77 12.11
C ARG A 137 -6.20 2.18 13.40
N LEU A 138 -6.70 3.42 13.48
CA LEU A 138 -7.45 3.89 14.64
C LEU A 138 -8.94 3.48 14.57
N TYR A 139 -9.58 3.58 13.40
CA TYR A 139 -11.02 3.38 13.27
C TYR A 139 -11.43 1.93 13.06
N SER A 140 -10.56 1.08 12.46
CA SER A 140 -10.84 -0.36 12.34
C SER A 140 -11.09 -1.05 13.68
N ARG A 141 -10.56 -0.50 14.77
CA ARG A 141 -10.80 -0.97 16.15
C ARG A 141 -12.23 -0.80 16.63
N HIS A 142 -12.97 0.11 16.01
CA HIS A 142 -14.40 0.33 16.26
C HIS A 142 -15.30 -0.47 15.30
N GLY A 143 -14.76 -1.50 14.65
CA GLY A 143 -15.50 -2.35 13.73
C GLY A 143 -15.79 -1.72 12.36
N ILE A 144 -15.11 -0.59 12.02
CA ILE A 144 -15.32 0.10 10.75
C ILE A 144 -14.45 -0.56 9.69
N GLY A 145 -15.06 -0.88 8.56
CA GLY A 145 -14.40 -1.56 7.47
C GLY A 145 -13.50 -0.63 6.64
N ALA A 146 -12.54 -1.21 5.92
CA ALA A 146 -11.60 -0.48 5.07
C ALA A 146 -12.30 0.34 3.96
N ALA A 147 -13.47 -0.10 3.45
CA ALA A 147 -14.21 0.64 2.42
C ALA A 147 -14.88 1.91 2.99
N GLU A 148 -15.39 1.85 4.22
CA GLU A 148 -15.94 3.01 4.91
C GLU A 148 -14.82 4.03 5.15
N ILE A 149 -13.67 3.58 5.64
CA ILE A 149 -12.50 4.43 5.90
C ILE A 149 -11.93 5.00 4.60
N ALA A 150 -11.86 4.19 3.53
CA ALA A 150 -11.47 4.68 2.21
C ALA A 150 -12.42 5.75 1.68
N ARG A 151 -13.74 5.58 1.88
CA ARG A 151 -14.75 6.60 1.54
C ARG A 151 -14.58 7.88 2.34
N MET A 152 -14.34 7.76 3.67
CA MET A 152 -14.07 8.93 4.51
C MET A 152 -12.84 9.69 4.03
N THR A 153 -11.75 8.97 3.76
CA THR A 153 -10.49 9.56 3.33
C THR A 153 -10.60 10.21 1.95
N LEU A 154 -11.27 9.52 1.01
CA LEU A 154 -11.51 10.06 -0.33
C LEU A 154 -12.41 11.29 -0.29
N PHE A 155 -13.48 11.26 0.52
CA PHE A 155 -14.36 12.40 0.71
C PHE A 155 -13.61 13.62 1.25
N ALA A 156 -12.80 13.45 2.31
CA ALA A 156 -12.00 14.53 2.88
C ALA A 156 -11.00 15.13 1.86
N SER A 157 -10.28 14.27 1.11
CA SER A 157 -9.30 14.71 0.11
C SER A 157 -9.95 15.41 -1.09
N LEU A 158 -11.07 14.88 -1.61
CA LEU A 158 -11.79 15.49 -2.72
C LEU A 158 -12.48 16.80 -2.32
N SER A 159 -12.95 16.92 -1.07
CA SER A 159 -13.57 18.13 -0.56
C SER A 159 -12.66 19.35 -0.67
N LEU A 160 -11.39 19.20 -0.25
CA LEU A 160 -10.39 20.26 -0.40
C LEU A 160 -10.17 20.60 -1.89
N GLY A 161 -9.90 19.60 -2.73
CA GLY A 161 -9.63 19.82 -4.15
C GLY A 161 -10.78 20.49 -4.91
N CYS A 162 -12.04 20.16 -4.56
CA CYS A 162 -13.22 20.81 -5.16
C CYS A 162 -13.49 22.22 -4.60
N ALA A 163 -13.15 22.47 -3.34
CA ALA A 163 -13.40 23.77 -2.70
C ALA A 163 -12.36 24.83 -3.08
N LEU A 164 -11.09 24.46 -3.28
CA LEU A 164 -10.00 25.41 -3.59
C LEU A 164 -10.32 26.36 -4.76
N PRO A 165 -10.76 25.86 -5.96
CA PRO A 165 -11.07 26.76 -7.07
C PRO A 165 -12.25 27.70 -6.76
N VAL A 166 -13.26 27.20 -6.05
CA VAL A 166 -14.46 27.97 -5.67
C VAL A 166 -14.08 29.09 -4.70
N LEU A 167 -13.29 28.77 -3.67
CA LEU A 167 -12.82 29.74 -2.69
C LEU A 167 -11.88 30.78 -3.31
N ALA A 168 -10.98 30.36 -4.22
CA ALA A 168 -10.11 31.28 -4.95
C ALA A 168 -10.93 32.25 -5.83
N ALA A 169 -11.94 31.74 -6.53
CA ALA A 169 -12.81 32.60 -7.33
C ALA A 169 -13.63 33.59 -6.48
N LEU A 170 -14.12 33.14 -5.31
CA LEU A 170 -14.80 34.02 -4.37
C LEU A 170 -13.87 35.10 -3.81
N ALA A 171 -12.67 34.73 -3.37
CA ALA A 171 -11.66 35.66 -2.89
C ALA A 171 -11.29 36.74 -3.95
N ALA A 172 -11.12 36.31 -5.20
CA ALA A 172 -10.83 37.19 -6.31
C ALA A 172 -11.97 38.18 -6.62
N LEU A 173 -13.22 37.78 -6.42
CA LEU A 173 -14.39 38.67 -6.64
C LEU A 173 -14.66 39.60 -5.47
N CYS A 174 -14.18 39.31 -4.25
CA CYS A 174 -14.32 40.20 -3.10
C CYS A 174 -13.52 41.48 -3.29
N ASP A 175 -12.36 41.44 -3.96
CA ASP A 175 -11.55 42.61 -4.30
C ASP A 175 -10.82 42.35 -5.62
N LEU A 176 -11.42 42.80 -6.71
CA LEU A 176 -10.92 42.56 -8.05
C LEU A 176 -9.66 43.40 -8.39
N ASP A 177 -9.52 44.57 -7.79
CA ASP A 177 -8.42 45.48 -8.08
C ASP A 177 -7.13 44.95 -7.43
N ASP A 178 -7.22 44.54 -6.16
CA ASP A 178 -6.10 43.99 -5.44
C ASP A 178 -5.76 42.55 -5.95
N ALA A 179 -6.77 41.76 -6.33
CA ALA A 179 -6.56 40.44 -6.95
C ALA A 179 -5.84 40.56 -8.32
N ALA A 180 -6.23 41.54 -9.14
CA ALA A 180 -5.60 41.82 -10.43
C ALA A 180 -4.15 42.27 -10.29
N SER A 181 -3.87 43.15 -9.31
CA SER A 181 -2.53 43.60 -8.99
C SER A 181 -1.63 42.48 -8.48
N ALA A 182 -2.12 41.63 -7.55
CA ALA A 182 -1.38 40.51 -6.98
C ALA A 182 -1.06 39.39 -8.00
N LEU A 183 -1.95 39.17 -8.98
CA LEU A 183 -1.75 38.21 -10.06
C LEU A 183 -1.03 38.78 -11.28
N HIS A 184 -0.78 40.10 -11.34
CA HIS A 184 -0.25 40.82 -12.50
C HIS A 184 -1.08 40.56 -13.79
N LEU A 185 -2.42 40.41 -13.64
CA LEU A 185 -3.35 40.16 -14.74
C LEU A 185 -4.39 41.28 -14.90
N PRO A 186 -4.91 41.52 -16.12
CA PRO A 186 -5.99 42.50 -16.33
C PRO A 186 -7.23 42.14 -15.49
N ARG A 187 -7.82 43.13 -14.83
CA ARG A 187 -9.04 43.00 -13.99
C ARG A 187 -10.17 42.24 -14.67
N ALA A 188 -10.44 42.54 -15.94
CA ALA A 188 -11.47 41.88 -16.71
C ALA A 188 -11.21 40.36 -16.88
N LEU A 189 -9.95 39.95 -17.04
CA LEU A 189 -9.55 38.56 -17.17
C LEU A 189 -9.76 37.80 -15.86
N VAL A 190 -9.36 38.39 -14.73
CA VAL A 190 -9.56 37.82 -13.38
C VAL A 190 -11.05 37.62 -13.12
N ALA A 191 -11.89 38.62 -13.41
CA ALA A 191 -13.34 38.53 -13.25
C ALA A 191 -13.95 37.41 -14.14
N VAL A 192 -13.56 37.32 -15.41
CA VAL A 192 -14.06 36.31 -16.34
C VAL A 192 -13.68 34.88 -15.84
N ILE A 193 -12.43 34.69 -15.41
CA ILE A 193 -11.99 33.39 -14.89
C ILE A 193 -12.78 33.03 -13.62
N ALA A 194 -12.91 33.97 -12.67
CA ALA A 194 -13.65 33.71 -11.44
C ALA A 194 -15.12 33.36 -11.68
N ILE A 195 -15.81 34.15 -12.54
CA ILE A 195 -17.20 33.88 -12.92
C ILE A 195 -17.34 32.53 -13.66
N ALA A 196 -16.41 32.20 -14.56
CA ALA A 196 -16.41 30.93 -15.26
C ALA A 196 -16.27 29.73 -14.30
N VAL A 197 -15.36 29.81 -13.32
CA VAL A 197 -15.18 28.78 -12.29
C VAL A 197 -16.43 28.59 -11.46
N LEU A 198 -17.05 29.70 -10.98
CA LEU A 198 -18.28 29.63 -10.20
C LEU A 198 -19.46 29.09 -11.02
N SER A 199 -19.59 29.53 -12.29
CA SER A 199 -20.62 29.03 -13.21
C SER A 199 -20.47 27.54 -13.48
N LEU A 200 -19.23 27.07 -13.66
CA LEU A 200 -18.93 25.64 -13.81
C LEU A 200 -19.30 24.85 -12.54
N ALA A 201 -18.98 25.37 -11.34
CA ALA A 201 -19.32 24.74 -10.08
C ALA A 201 -20.84 24.64 -9.89
N VAL A 202 -21.60 25.73 -10.16
CA VAL A 202 -23.07 25.74 -10.10
C VAL A 202 -23.66 24.80 -11.15
N GLY A 203 -23.15 24.85 -12.38
CA GLY A 203 -23.54 23.96 -13.48
C GLY A 203 -23.35 22.48 -13.14
N LEU A 204 -22.23 22.13 -12.52
CA LEU A 204 -21.94 20.76 -12.05
C LEU A 204 -22.95 20.32 -10.97
N VAL A 205 -23.23 21.17 -9.99
CA VAL A 205 -24.24 20.88 -8.95
C VAL A 205 -25.62 20.69 -9.56
N ALA A 206 -26.01 21.55 -10.49
CA ALA A 206 -27.31 21.45 -11.19
C ALA A 206 -27.39 20.19 -12.06
N PHE A 207 -26.32 19.84 -12.76
CA PHE A 207 -26.23 18.61 -13.55
C PHE A 207 -26.39 17.37 -12.66
N LEU A 208 -25.67 17.28 -11.55
CA LEU A 208 -25.75 16.16 -10.60
C LEU A 208 -27.14 16.09 -9.94
N ALA A 209 -27.76 17.24 -9.68
CA ALA A 209 -29.13 17.31 -9.13
C ALA A 209 -30.19 16.73 -10.09
N ARG A 210 -30.02 16.90 -11.40
CA ARG A 210 -30.92 16.35 -12.43
C ARG A 210 -30.82 14.83 -12.61
N HIS A 211 -29.66 14.24 -12.31
CA HIS A 211 -29.40 12.81 -12.49
C HIS A 211 -29.59 12.00 -11.20
N ARG A 212 -30.37 12.51 -10.24
CA ARG A 212 -30.71 11.80 -9.00
C ARG A 212 -31.52 10.54 -9.30
N LEU A 213 -31.24 9.46 -8.58
CA LEU A 213 -32.14 8.30 -8.50
C LEU A 213 -33.16 8.53 -7.39
N PRO A 214 -34.46 8.62 -7.70
CA PRO A 214 -35.50 8.80 -6.66
C PRO A 214 -35.63 7.51 -5.83
N GLY A 215 -35.77 7.65 -4.52
CA GLY A 215 -36.17 6.58 -3.62
C GLY A 215 -35.08 5.86 -2.83
N GLU A 216 -33.87 5.74 -3.31
CA GLU A 216 -32.81 5.03 -2.58
C GLU A 216 -31.78 6.00 -1.96
N ARG A 217 -31.84 6.17 -0.64
CA ARG A 217 -30.81 6.89 0.13
C ARG A 217 -29.95 5.89 0.89
N PRO A 218 -28.68 5.72 0.52
CA PRO A 218 -27.75 4.84 1.26
C PRO A 218 -27.45 5.35 2.68
N SER A 219 -27.62 6.64 2.93
CA SER A 219 -27.61 7.32 4.23
C SER A 219 -28.39 8.66 4.10
N PRO A 220 -28.85 9.28 5.23
CA PRO A 220 -29.54 10.56 5.19
C PRO A 220 -28.75 11.67 4.47
N ASP A 221 -27.44 11.62 4.55
CA ASP A 221 -26.51 12.65 4.05
C ASP A 221 -25.87 12.31 2.69
N SER A 222 -26.34 11.27 1.98
CA SER A 222 -25.80 10.86 0.68
C SER A 222 -26.89 10.70 -0.39
N LEU A 223 -26.50 10.96 -1.65
CA LEU A 223 -27.33 10.83 -2.84
C LEU A 223 -26.73 9.77 -3.75
N LEU A 224 -27.57 8.98 -4.43
CA LEU A 224 -27.17 8.14 -5.55
C LEU A 224 -27.45 8.89 -6.85
N VAL A 225 -26.40 9.04 -7.65
CA VAL A 225 -26.48 9.66 -8.98
C VAL A 225 -26.13 8.62 -10.05
N ARG A 226 -26.93 8.52 -11.08
CA ARG A 226 -26.70 7.61 -12.21
C ARG A 226 -25.89 8.30 -13.30
N LEU A 227 -24.67 7.81 -13.53
CA LEU A 227 -23.84 8.22 -14.68
C LEU A 227 -23.73 7.04 -15.65
N GLY A 228 -24.54 7.04 -16.69
CA GLY A 228 -24.63 5.92 -17.64
C GLY A 228 -25.05 4.62 -16.96
N ARG A 229 -24.20 3.57 -17.03
CA ARG A 229 -24.43 2.25 -16.42
C ARG A 229 -23.97 2.15 -14.96
N ARG A 230 -23.35 3.20 -14.39
CA ARG A 230 -22.78 3.19 -13.02
C ARG A 230 -23.57 4.12 -12.13
N SER A 231 -23.83 3.69 -10.88
CA SER A 231 -24.35 4.54 -9.81
C SER A 231 -23.20 5.00 -8.92
N LEU A 232 -23.07 6.31 -8.75
CA LEU A 232 -22.08 6.96 -7.88
C LEU A 232 -22.79 7.49 -6.64
N ARG A 233 -22.16 7.26 -5.49
CA ARG A 233 -22.59 7.82 -4.21
C ARG A 233 -21.91 9.17 -4.02
N LEU A 234 -22.72 10.24 -3.93
CA LEU A 234 -22.26 11.61 -3.73
C LEU A 234 -22.82 12.17 -2.42
N PRO A 235 -22.18 13.17 -1.80
CA PRO A 235 -22.74 13.84 -0.63
C PRO A 235 -24.02 14.59 -0.99
N GLY A 236 -24.96 14.63 -0.05
CA GLY A 236 -26.16 15.43 -0.19
C GLY A 236 -25.86 16.93 -0.16
N LEU A 237 -26.74 17.78 -0.71
CA LEU A 237 -26.51 19.22 -0.84
C LEU A 237 -26.17 19.88 0.51
N ARG A 238 -26.91 19.52 1.58
CA ARG A 238 -26.64 20.04 2.93
C ARG A 238 -25.24 19.70 3.41
N LEU A 239 -24.81 18.45 3.22
CA LEU A 239 -23.49 18.01 3.63
C LEU A 239 -22.40 18.65 2.76
N SER A 240 -22.66 18.87 1.46
CA SER A 240 -21.73 19.54 0.54
C SER A 240 -21.54 21.02 0.91
N LEU A 241 -22.61 21.74 1.21
CA LEU A 241 -22.53 23.15 1.65
C LEU A 241 -21.85 23.27 3.01
N LEU A 242 -22.17 22.40 3.96
CA LEU A 242 -21.49 22.36 5.26
C LEU A 242 -20.01 22.07 5.10
N GLN A 243 -19.66 21.13 4.22
CA GLN A 243 -18.26 20.79 3.93
C GLN A 243 -17.52 21.95 3.28
N LEU A 244 -18.16 22.69 2.36
CA LEU A 244 -17.58 23.89 1.78
C LEU A 244 -17.31 24.95 2.84
N LEU A 245 -18.26 25.15 3.77
CA LEU A 245 -18.07 26.06 4.91
C LEU A 245 -16.92 25.62 5.83
N ILE A 246 -16.86 24.33 6.19
CA ILE A 246 -15.78 23.79 7.00
C ILE A 246 -14.43 24.01 6.28
N THR A 247 -14.39 23.75 4.97
CA THR A 247 -13.16 23.97 4.17
C THR A 247 -12.78 25.43 4.11
N ALA A 248 -13.74 26.32 3.93
CA ALA A 248 -13.49 27.77 3.93
C ALA A 248 -12.92 28.25 5.27
N LEU A 249 -13.50 27.81 6.39
CA LEU A 249 -13.01 28.14 7.72
C LEU A 249 -11.63 27.56 8.02
N ASP A 250 -11.35 26.33 7.59
CA ASP A 250 -10.06 25.67 7.74
C ASP A 250 -8.96 26.42 6.97
N VAL A 251 -9.21 26.68 5.68
CA VAL A 251 -8.27 27.44 4.84
C VAL A 251 -8.09 28.87 5.35
N ALA A 252 -9.17 29.52 5.80
CA ALA A 252 -9.06 30.86 6.40
C ALA A 252 -8.24 30.84 7.69
N ALA A 253 -8.43 29.84 8.56
CA ALA A 253 -7.61 29.67 9.76
C ALA A 253 -6.14 29.43 9.42
N ALA A 254 -5.85 28.56 8.46
CA ALA A 254 -4.48 28.28 8.01
C ALA A 254 -3.83 29.52 7.35
N ALA A 255 -4.55 30.27 6.55
CA ALA A 255 -4.10 31.55 5.97
C ALA A 255 -3.84 32.59 7.05
N THR A 256 -4.71 32.66 8.08
CA THR A 256 -4.56 33.59 9.20
C THR A 256 -3.29 33.31 10.01
N VAL A 257 -2.86 32.04 10.14
CA VAL A 257 -1.57 31.72 10.79
C VAL A 257 -0.42 32.47 10.12
N LEU A 258 -0.34 32.40 8.77
CA LEU A 258 0.70 33.10 8.02
C LEU A 258 0.50 34.63 8.06
N TYR A 259 -0.76 35.06 7.90
CA TYR A 259 -1.12 36.48 7.88
C TYR A 259 -0.70 37.23 9.16
N LEU A 260 -0.86 36.61 10.32
CA LEU A 260 -0.46 37.18 11.61
C LEU A 260 1.05 37.25 11.80
N LEU A 261 1.82 36.51 11.03
CA LEU A 261 3.29 36.51 11.07
C LEU A 261 3.91 37.49 10.09
N LEU A 262 3.10 38.13 9.20
CA LEU A 262 3.58 39.12 8.25
C LEU A 262 3.91 40.47 8.97
N PRO A 263 4.95 41.17 8.56
CA PRO A 263 5.31 42.47 9.13
C PRO A 263 4.30 43.55 8.80
N GLU A 264 3.77 43.54 7.59
CA GLU A 264 2.70 44.37 7.11
C GLU A 264 1.58 43.52 6.54
N THR A 265 0.35 43.92 6.77
CA THR A 265 -0.82 43.14 6.39
C THR A 265 -1.42 43.65 5.08
N PRO A 266 -1.23 42.94 3.93
CA PRO A 266 -1.94 43.25 2.69
C PRO A 266 -3.45 43.05 2.86
N PRO A 267 -4.32 43.51 1.95
CA PRO A 267 -5.73 43.22 1.97
C PRO A 267 -5.97 41.70 2.04
N PHE A 268 -6.73 41.26 3.05
CA PHE A 268 -6.88 39.82 3.37
C PHE A 268 -7.45 39.01 2.18
N ALA A 269 -8.34 39.60 1.37
CA ALA A 269 -8.92 38.89 0.22
C ALA A 269 -7.86 38.58 -0.85
N ALA A 270 -6.99 39.51 -1.18
CA ALA A 270 -5.89 39.33 -2.13
C ALA A 270 -4.84 38.33 -1.58
N PHE A 271 -4.49 38.45 -0.29
CA PHE A 271 -3.61 37.52 0.38
C PHE A 271 -4.18 36.08 0.37
N LEU A 272 -5.47 35.95 0.69
CA LEU A 272 -6.17 34.64 0.70
C LEU A 272 -6.19 34.03 -0.70
N LEU A 273 -6.40 34.82 -1.75
CA LEU A 273 -6.35 34.34 -3.13
C LEU A 273 -4.97 33.73 -3.47
N VAL A 274 -3.90 34.50 -3.21
CA VAL A 274 -2.54 34.03 -3.50
C VAL A 274 -2.18 32.81 -2.63
N TYR A 275 -2.60 32.79 -1.36
CA TYR A 275 -2.43 31.66 -0.46
C TYR A 275 -3.13 30.38 -1.01
N LEU A 276 -4.37 30.52 -1.50
CA LEU A 276 -5.11 29.41 -2.12
C LEU A 276 -4.41 28.88 -3.37
N LEU A 277 -3.87 29.78 -4.20
CA LEU A 277 -3.10 29.39 -5.40
C LEU A 277 -1.79 28.69 -5.03
N ALA A 278 -1.07 29.21 -4.02
CA ALA A 278 0.14 28.58 -3.48
C ALA A 278 -0.16 27.18 -2.92
N LEU A 279 -1.25 27.04 -2.17
CA LEU A 279 -1.71 25.75 -1.64
C LEU A 279 -2.06 24.76 -2.77
N ALA A 280 -2.79 25.22 -3.79
CA ALA A 280 -3.14 24.42 -4.96
C ALA A 280 -1.88 23.97 -5.73
N ALA A 281 -0.93 24.87 -5.96
CA ALA A 281 0.35 24.56 -6.60
C ALA A 281 1.16 23.52 -5.78
N GLY A 282 1.21 23.67 -4.46
CA GLY A 282 1.86 22.72 -3.55
C GLY A 282 1.23 21.32 -3.61
N VAL A 283 -0.10 21.23 -3.63
CA VAL A 283 -0.82 19.95 -3.75
C VAL A 283 -0.60 19.30 -5.12
N LEU A 284 -0.66 20.07 -6.20
CA LEU A 284 -0.48 19.57 -7.57
C LEU A 284 0.96 19.15 -7.87
N SER A 285 1.95 19.76 -7.22
CA SER A 285 3.36 19.41 -7.39
C SER A 285 3.74 18.02 -6.86
N HIS A 286 2.92 17.42 -5.99
CA HIS A 286 3.18 16.16 -5.28
C HIS A 286 4.49 16.17 -4.46
N VAL A 287 5.08 17.34 -4.23
CA VAL A 287 6.23 17.52 -3.33
C VAL A 287 5.77 17.26 -1.88
N PRO A 288 6.51 16.52 -1.05
CA PRO A 288 6.18 16.33 0.35
C PRO A 288 5.94 17.66 1.07
N GLY A 289 4.73 17.83 1.64
CA GLY A 289 4.34 19.09 2.30
C GLY A 289 4.27 20.32 1.40
N GLY A 290 4.44 20.20 0.06
CA GLY A 290 4.49 21.33 -0.88
C GLY A 290 5.69 22.26 -0.68
N VAL A 291 6.75 21.77 0.01
CA VAL A 291 7.95 22.57 0.35
C VAL A 291 8.62 23.13 -0.90
N GLY A 292 9.01 24.37 -0.87
CA GLY A 292 9.61 25.12 -1.98
C GLY A 292 8.59 25.70 -2.96
N VAL A 293 7.57 24.94 -3.36
CA VAL A 293 6.56 25.38 -4.33
C VAL A 293 5.60 26.40 -3.71
N PHE A 294 5.11 26.12 -2.51
CA PHE A 294 4.23 27.03 -1.78
C PHE A 294 4.93 28.36 -1.46
N GLU A 295 6.17 28.29 -0.99
CA GLU A 295 6.99 29.46 -0.67
C GLU A 295 7.30 30.30 -1.92
N ALA A 296 7.67 29.64 -3.02
CA ALA A 296 8.00 30.34 -4.27
C ALA A 296 6.82 31.17 -4.81
N VAL A 297 5.60 30.64 -4.73
CA VAL A 297 4.40 31.39 -5.19
C VAL A 297 4.15 32.62 -4.32
N LEU A 298 4.26 32.49 -2.99
CA LEU A 298 4.05 33.62 -2.07
C LEU A 298 5.16 34.66 -2.17
N LEU A 299 6.41 34.23 -2.27
CA LEU A 299 7.54 35.13 -2.49
C LEU A 299 7.41 35.89 -3.82
N ALA A 300 7.07 35.21 -4.90
CA ALA A 300 6.87 35.85 -6.21
C ALA A 300 5.75 36.90 -6.20
N ALA A 301 4.69 36.69 -5.40
CA ALA A 301 3.58 37.61 -5.33
C ALA A 301 3.84 38.82 -4.40
N PHE A 302 4.50 38.61 -3.27
CA PHE A 302 4.54 39.62 -2.19
C PHE A 302 5.93 40.08 -1.79
N ALA A 303 7.05 39.51 -2.29
CA ALA A 303 8.40 39.93 -1.89
C ALA A 303 8.68 41.40 -2.26
N GLY A 304 8.12 41.90 -3.36
CA GLY A 304 8.27 43.28 -3.77
C GLY A 304 7.52 44.31 -2.89
N GLN A 305 6.47 43.87 -2.17
CA GLN A 305 5.66 44.73 -1.30
C GLN A 305 6.09 44.65 0.18
N LEU A 306 6.34 43.40 0.66
CA LEU A 306 6.59 43.14 2.08
C LEU A 306 8.07 43.00 2.43
N GLY A 307 8.96 43.06 1.44
CA GLY A 307 10.36 42.68 1.63
C GLY A 307 10.58 41.18 1.67
N ALA A 308 11.66 40.71 1.05
CA ALA A 308 11.91 39.29 0.91
C ALA A 308 12.31 38.61 2.24
N ALA A 309 13.13 39.28 3.08
CA ALA A 309 13.60 38.75 4.35
C ALA A 309 12.45 38.56 5.39
N PRO A 310 11.60 39.58 5.67
CA PRO A 310 10.48 39.42 6.58
C PRO A 310 9.45 38.41 6.10
N LEU A 311 9.18 38.33 4.79
CA LEU A 311 8.26 37.32 4.24
C LEU A 311 8.82 35.90 4.36
N ALA A 312 10.12 35.71 4.13
CA ALA A 312 10.79 34.44 4.32
C ALA A 312 10.76 33.99 5.79
N ALA A 313 10.99 34.92 6.73
CA ALA A 313 10.87 34.65 8.17
C ALA A 313 9.45 34.20 8.55
N ALA A 314 8.42 34.89 8.06
CA ALA A 314 7.03 34.54 8.27
C ALA A 314 6.69 33.13 7.71
N LEU A 315 7.16 32.80 6.52
CA LEU A 315 6.98 31.48 5.89
C LEU A 315 7.66 30.36 6.67
N LEU A 316 8.85 30.59 7.18
CA LEU A 316 9.57 29.62 8.02
C LEU A 316 8.84 29.36 9.34
N LEU A 317 8.43 30.42 10.04
CA LEU A 317 7.64 30.31 11.27
C LEU A 317 6.28 29.66 11.02
N TYR A 318 5.63 29.97 9.91
CA TYR A 318 4.40 29.28 9.50
C TYR A 318 4.59 27.77 9.38
N ARG A 319 5.67 27.31 8.73
CA ARG A 319 5.98 25.87 8.62
C ARG A 319 6.21 25.24 9.98
N LEU A 320 6.93 25.93 10.83
CA LEU A 320 7.22 25.43 12.18
C LEU A 320 5.93 25.27 13.00
N ILE A 321 5.06 26.31 13.00
CA ILE A 321 3.86 26.37 13.83
C ILE A 321 2.71 25.54 13.26
N TYR A 322 2.48 25.57 11.94
CA TYR A 322 1.32 24.92 11.33
C TYR A 322 1.57 23.50 10.85
N VAL A 323 2.82 23.12 10.55
CA VAL A 323 3.17 21.79 10.01
C VAL A 323 3.97 20.95 10.98
N VAL A 324 5.12 21.45 11.45
CA VAL A 324 6.07 20.67 12.25
C VAL A 324 5.55 20.42 13.67
N LEU A 325 5.05 21.45 14.33
CA LEU A 325 4.54 21.34 15.69
C LEU A 325 3.35 20.35 15.80
N PRO A 326 2.29 20.45 14.97
CA PRO A 326 1.22 19.45 14.99
C PRO A 326 1.68 18.05 14.62
N LEU A 327 2.65 17.89 13.71
CA LEU A 327 3.23 16.58 13.39
C LEU A 327 3.90 15.95 14.61
N LEU A 328 4.73 16.71 15.33
CA LEU A 328 5.40 16.24 16.55
C LEU A 328 4.38 15.86 17.63
N LEU A 329 3.38 16.71 17.86
CA LEU A 329 2.29 16.43 18.81
C LEU A 329 1.48 15.18 18.41
N ALA A 330 1.19 14.97 17.13
CA ALA A 330 0.51 13.77 16.64
C ALA A 330 1.35 12.51 16.84
N CYS A 331 2.64 12.59 16.56
CA CYS A 331 3.57 11.48 16.81
C CYS A 331 3.64 11.12 18.31
N LEU A 332 3.79 12.12 19.18
CA LEU A 332 3.81 11.92 20.62
C LEU A 332 2.47 11.38 21.16
N LEU A 333 1.33 11.90 20.67
CA LEU A 333 0.01 11.39 21.00
C LEU A 333 -0.15 9.91 20.62
N LEU A 334 0.24 9.54 19.41
CA LEU A 334 0.14 8.14 18.95
C LEU A 334 1.07 7.22 19.74
N LEU A 335 2.28 7.67 20.05
CA LEU A 335 3.21 6.92 20.93
C LEU A 335 2.67 6.78 22.34
N PHE A 336 2.10 7.84 22.91
CA PHE A 336 1.46 7.81 24.23
C PHE A 336 0.28 6.83 24.27
N LEU A 337 -0.60 6.86 23.25
CA LEU A 337 -1.72 5.93 23.16
C LEU A 337 -1.25 4.47 23.03
N GLU A 338 -0.12 4.25 22.35
CA GLU A 338 0.47 2.91 22.23
C GLU A 338 1.16 2.50 23.55
N ALA A 339 1.93 3.39 24.18
CA ALA A 339 2.60 3.14 25.47
C ALA A 339 1.61 2.83 26.59
N ARG A 340 0.52 3.60 26.69
CA ARG A 340 -0.54 3.38 27.69
C ARG A 340 -1.15 1.98 27.59
N ARG A 341 -1.22 1.39 26.40
CA ARG A 341 -1.69 0.02 26.18
C ARG A 341 -0.71 -1.05 26.64
N LEU A 342 0.59 -0.80 26.47
CA LEU A 342 1.63 -1.70 26.95
C LEU A 342 1.60 -1.87 28.49
N TRP A 343 1.14 -0.85 29.20
CA TRP A 343 1.02 -0.86 30.66
C TRP A 343 -0.24 -1.60 31.16
N VAL A 344 -1.32 -1.60 30.39
CA VAL A 344 -2.64 -2.13 30.83
C VAL A 344 -2.81 -3.64 30.56
N THR A 345 -2.08 -4.24 29.60
CA THR A 345 -2.24 -5.66 29.27
C THR A 345 -0.93 -6.34 28.90
N ARG A 346 -0.39 -7.18 29.78
CA ARG A 346 0.78 -8.05 29.50
C ARG A 346 0.53 -9.03 28.30
N GLN A 347 -0.71 -9.28 27.92
CA GLN A 347 -1.08 -10.13 26.78
C GLN A 347 -1.20 -9.40 25.44
N ALA A 348 -1.38 -8.06 25.43
CA ALA A 348 -1.52 -7.27 24.19
C ALA A 348 -0.20 -6.96 23.48
N ILE A 349 0.92 -7.45 23.98
CA ILE A 349 2.28 -7.13 23.48
C ILE A 349 2.49 -7.59 22.03
N ARG A 350 1.77 -8.59 21.56
CA ARG A 350 1.93 -9.15 20.20
C ARG A 350 1.19 -8.39 19.09
N VAL A 351 0.15 -7.62 19.40
CA VAL A 351 -0.69 -6.91 18.40
C VAL A 351 -0.41 -5.40 18.37
N ALA A 352 0.15 -4.83 19.45
CA ALA A 352 0.24 -3.39 19.69
C ALA A 352 1.43 -2.67 19.00
N SER A 353 2.39 -3.39 18.44
CA SER A 353 3.65 -2.81 17.90
C SER A 353 3.51 -2.12 16.53
N GLY A 354 2.30 -1.88 16.09
CA GLY A 354 2.09 -1.48 14.71
C GLY A 354 2.49 -0.05 14.35
N PHE A 355 2.27 0.95 15.23
CA PHE A 355 2.59 2.36 14.97
C PHE A 355 3.99 2.75 15.43
N ALA A 356 4.55 2.09 16.44
CA ALA A 356 5.83 2.49 17.01
C ALA A 356 6.94 2.57 15.95
N ALA A 357 7.10 1.54 15.13
CA ALA A 357 8.15 1.52 14.12
C ALA A 357 8.02 2.63 13.07
N PRO A 358 6.85 2.87 12.40
CA PRO A 358 6.73 3.97 11.46
C PRO A 358 6.84 5.36 12.10
N ILE A 359 6.35 5.56 13.32
CA ILE A 359 6.42 6.87 14.01
C ILE A 359 7.84 7.16 14.42
N LEU A 360 8.54 6.20 15.05
CA LEU A 360 9.94 6.35 15.40
C LEU A 360 10.81 6.56 14.17
N ALA A 361 10.49 5.93 13.05
CA ALA A 361 11.16 6.22 11.79
C ALA A 361 10.96 7.67 11.33
N ILE A 362 9.76 8.25 11.50
CA ILE A 362 9.51 9.66 11.19
C ILE A 362 10.30 10.56 12.14
N LEU A 363 10.29 10.30 13.44
CA LEU A 363 11.04 11.10 14.41
C LEU A 363 12.55 11.06 14.16
N VAL A 364 13.11 9.89 13.85
CA VAL A 364 14.52 9.74 13.48
C VAL A 364 14.85 10.44 12.17
N PHE A 365 13.95 10.37 11.17
CA PHE A 365 14.10 11.11 9.93
C PHE A 365 14.15 12.62 10.18
N LEU A 366 13.23 13.16 11.00
CA LEU A 366 13.22 14.58 11.39
C LEU A 366 14.47 14.97 12.19
N SER A 367 14.95 14.10 13.09
CA SER A 367 16.21 14.32 13.79
C SER A 367 17.40 14.43 12.81
N GLY A 368 17.41 13.61 11.77
CA GLY A 368 18.40 13.69 10.69
C GLY A 368 18.31 15.01 9.90
N VAL A 369 17.09 15.49 9.63
CA VAL A 369 16.86 16.80 8.98
C VAL A 369 17.40 17.93 9.85
N VAL A 370 17.11 17.93 11.15
CA VAL A 370 17.59 18.95 12.09
C VAL A 370 19.11 18.98 12.13
N LEU A 371 19.78 17.84 12.25
CA LEU A 371 21.24 17.75 12.25
C LEU A 371 21.88 18.28 10.95
N LEU A 372 21.27 18.00 9.79
CA LEU A 372 21.76 18.46 8.51
C LEU A 372 21.60 19.98 8.35
N PHE A 373 20.44 20.51 8.72
CA PHE A 373 20.16 21.95 8.58
C PHE A 373 20.98 22.77 9.56
N SER A 374 21.13 22.31 10.79
CA SER A 374 22.00 22.93 11.76
C SER A 374 23.49 22.88 11.36
N GLY A 375 23.92 21.81 10.69
CA GLY A 375 25.27 21.77 10.09
C GLY A 375 25.46 22.73 8.91
N ALA A 376 24.37 23.19 8.28
CA ALA A 376 24.41 24.11 7.13
C ALA A 376 24.31 25.60 7.56
N THR A 377 23.90 25.89 8.79
CA THR A 377 23.77 27.27 9.34
C THR A 377 25.00 27.65 10.16
N PRO A 378 25.41 28.94 10.14
CA PRO A 378 26.45 29.43 11.01
C PRO A 378 26.11 29.28 12.50
N ALA A 379 27.10 29.05 13.33
CA ALA A 379 26.91 29.03 14.78
C ALA A 379 26.68 30.44 15.32
N ILE A 380 25.92 30.56 16.43
CA ILE A 380 25.65 31.86 17.08
C ILE A 380 26.91 32.30 17.81
N ASP A 381 27.48 33.43 17.40
CA ASP A 381 28.78 33.96 17.90
C ASP A 381 28.85 34.10 19.41
N THR A 382 27.79 34.56 20.07
CA THR A 382 27.71 34.67 21.53
C THR A 382 27.86 33.36 22.30
N ARG A 383 27.49 32.22 21.71
CA ARG A 383 27.67 30.89 22.30
C ARG A 383 29.08 30.35 22.06
N LEU A 384 29.71 30.70 20.94
CA LEU A 384 31.06 30.25 20.59
C LEU A 384 32.14 30.94 21.46
N GLU A 385 31.96 32.21 21.83
CA GLU A 385 32.86 32.90 22.73
C GLU A 385 32.98 32.23 24.11
N HIS A 386 31.88 31.73 24.66
CA HIS A 386 31.88 30.98 25.92
C HIS A 386 32.50 29.60 25.84
N LEU A 387 32.38 28.90 24.68
CA LEU A 387 32.92 27.57 24.46
C LEU A 387 34.39 27.56 24.06
N GLY A 388 34.85 28.59 23.32
CA GLY A 388 36.22 28.70 22.82
C GLY A 388 37.28 28.71 23.93
N PHE A 389 36.89 29.08 25.17
CA PHE A 389 37.74 29.03 26.34
C PHE A 389 37.86 27.59 26.94
N LEU A 390 36.91 26.69 26.66
CA LEU A 390 36.86 25.37 27.24
C LEU A 390 37.18 24.24 26.28
N ILE A 391 36.96 24.43 24.95
CA ILE A 391 37.05 23.36 23.93
C ILE A 391 37.94 23.81 22.76
N PRO A 392 38.93 23.00 22.34
CA PRO A 392 39.75 23.31 21.16
C PRO A 392 38.89 23.49 19.88
N HIS A 393 39.16 24.53 19.09
CA HIS A 393 38.44 24.82 17.82
C HIS A 393 38.38 23.63 16.86
N ARG A 394 39.44 22.80 16.80
CA ARG A 394 39.47 21.55 16.01
C ARG A 394 38.38 20.56 16.39
N LEU A 395 37.99 20.50 17.64
CA LEU A 395 36.94 19.59 18.14
C LEU A 395 35.53 20.11 17.76
N ILE A 396 35.36 21.44 17.75
CA ILE A 396 34.13 22.09 17.30
C ILE A 396 33.92 21.81 15.80
N ASP A 397 34.98 21.95 14.98
CA ASP A 397 34.91 21.69 13.53
C ASP A 397 34.61 20.23 13.20
N ALA A 398 35.29 19.31 13.92
CA ALA A 398 35.05 17.90 13.77
C ALA A 398 33.59 17.53 14.18
N SER A 399 33.05 18.17 15.23
CA SER A 399 31.69 17.91 15.69
C SER A 399 30.64 18.34 14.65
N HIS A 400 30.82 19.46 13.96
CA HIS A 400 29.95 19.89 12.86
C HIS A 400 29.92 18.88 11.70
N LEU A 401 31.08 18.43 11.24
CA LEU A 401 31.18 17.45 10.16
C LEU A 401 30.50 16.13 10.55
N VAL A 402 30.86 15.59 11.72
CA VAL A 402 30.35 14.29 12.17
C VAL A 402 28.85 14.37 12.45
N ALA A 403 28.33 15.46 13.01
CA ALA A 403 26.90 15.67 13.24
C ALA A 403 26.11 15.64 11.91
N SER A 404 26.64 16.30 10.86
CA SER A 404 26.02 16.29 9.53
C SER A 404 26.04 14.87 8.90
N LEU A 405 27.13 14.12 9.05
CA LEU A 405 27.21 12.72 8.61
C LEU A 405 26.22 11.83 9.37
N ILE A 406 26.07 12.03 10.68
CA ILE A 406 25.06 11.34 11.49
C ILE A 406 23.65 11.68 10.98
N GLY A 407 23.40 12.94 10.62
CA GLY A 407 22.14 13.37 10.01
C GLY A 407 21.79 12.55 8.78
N VAL A 408 22.74 12.40 7.84
CA VAL A 408 22.57 11.54 6.64
C VAL A 408 22.28 10.09 7.02
N LEU A 409 23.04 9.54 7.97
CA LEU A 409 22.83 8.16 8.43
C LEU A 409 21.45 7.97 9.08
N CYS A 410 20.98 8.94 9.88
CA CYS A 410 19.63 8.92 10.45
C CYS A 410 18.54 8.91 9.38
N LEU A 411 18.70 9.72 8.31
CA LEU A 411 17.78 9.66 7.16
C LEU A 411 17.69 8.24 6.59
N LEU A 412 18.81 7.58 6.35
CA LEU A 412 18.83 6.24 5.76
C LEU A 412 18.34 5.16 6.72
N LEU A 413 18.73 5.21 7.99
CA LEU A 413 18.36 4.24 9.02
C LEU A 413 16.86 4.30 9.38
N ALA A 414 16.21 5.44 9.22
CA ALA A 414 14.78 5.57 9.41
C ALA A 414 13.98 4.60 8.51
N GLN A 415 14.47 4.28 7.29
CA GLN A 415 13.88 3.24 6.47
C GLN A 415 14.06 1.83 7.07
N GLY A 416 15.21 1.54 7.67
CA GLY A 416 15.46 0.30 8.39
C GLY A 416 14.55 0.14 9.61
N LEU A 417 14.35 1.23 10.37
CA LEU A 417 13.41 1.28 11.49
C LEU A 417 11.98 1.03 11.04
N ARG A 418 11.53 1.65 9.94
CA ARG A 418 10.20 1.39 9.37
C ARG A 418 9.99 -0.09 9.02
N ARG A 419 11.06 -0.83 8.73
CA ARG A 419 11.08 -2.27 8.45
C ARG A 419 11.31 -3.14 9.67
N ARG A 420 11.47 -2.53 10.86
CA ARG A 420 11.63 -3.20 12.16
C ARG A 420 12.95 -3.95 12.33
N LEU A 421 14.03 -3.48 11.70
CA LEU A 421 15.34 -4.11 11.78
C LEU A 421 16.00 -3.85 13.14
N SER A 422 16.48 -4.90 13.79
CA SER A 422 17.20 -4.81 15.08
C SER A 422 18.53 -4.07 14.96
N ALA A 423 19.28 -4.29 13.87
CA ALA A 423 20.55 -3.60 13.63
C ALA A 423 20.32 -2.10 13.36
N ALA A 424 19.24 -1.71 12.65
CA ALA A 424 18.88 -0.30 12.44
C ALA A 424 18.54 0.38 13.78
N TRP A 425 17.82 -0.31 14.65
CA TRP A 425 17.48 0.17 15.98
C TRP A 425 18.74 0.45 16.82
N ALA A 426 19.66 -0.52 16.93
CA ALA A 426 20.88 -0.38 17.73
C ALA A 426 21.78 0.75 17.21
N LEU A 427 22.03 0.78 15.89
CA LEU A 427 22.90 1.80 15.29
C LEU A 427 22.27 3.19 15.41
N THR A 428 20.96 3.34 15.18
CA THR A 428 20.27 4.63 15.31
C THR A 428 20.31 5.14 16.75
N LEU A 429 20.13 4.25 17.75
CA LEU A 429 20.21 4.65 19.16
C LEU A 429 21.59 5.21 19.50
N VAL A 430 22.66 4.54 19.07
CA VAL A 430 24.03 5.03 19.27
C VAL A 430 24.25 6.36 18.57
N LEU A 431 23.84 6.48 17.30
CA LEU A 431 24.02 7.71 16.53
C LEU A 431 23.24 8.90 17.10
N LEU A 432 22.03 8.70 17.62
CA LEU A 432 21.26 9.76 18.27
C LEU A 432 21.93 10.25 19.55
N LEU A 433 22.49 9.33 20.36
CA LEU A 433 23.22 9.70 21.58
C LEU A 433 24.52 10.43 21.27
N VAL A 434 25.28 9.94 20.29
CA VAL A 434 26.51 10.62 19.81
C VAL A 434 26.14 11.97 19.19
N GLY A 435 25.08 12.05 18.38
CA GLY A 435 24.60 13.30 17.81
C GLY A 435 24.20 14.33 18.87
N ALA A 436 23.51 13.90 19.93
CA ALA A 436 23.17 14.78 21.05
C ALA A 436 24.41 15.34 21.78
N LEU A 437 25.43 14.49 21.97
CA LEU A 437 26.71 14.93 22.54
C LEU A 437 27.44 15.93 21.64
N LEU A 438 27.49 15.65 20.33
CA LEU A 438 28.13 16.52 19.35
C LEU A 438 27.39 17.86 19.18
N SER A 439 26.04 17.89 19.28
CA SER A 439 25.27 19.15 19.27
C SER A 439 25.64 20.05 20.48
N LEU A 440 25.91 19.47 21.64
CA LEU A 440 26.43 20.23 22.79
C LEU A 440 27.86 20.71 22.57
N LEU A 441 28.71 19.93 21.93
CA LEU A 441 30.11 20.31 21.67
C LEU A 441 30.26 21.32 20.53
N LYS A 442 29.34 21.35 19.57
CA LYS A 442 29.37 22.17 18.38
C LYS A 442 29.07 23.64 18.66
N GLY A 443 28.10 23.94 19.56
CA GLY A 443 27.66 25.30 19.85
C GLY A 443 26.75 25.39 21.08
N PHE A 444 26.79 24.39 21.94
CA PHE A 444 25.87 24.25 23.07
C PHE A 444 24.39 24.28 22.63
N ASP A 445 24.09 23.60 21.52
CA ASP A 445 22.75 23.52 20.92
C ASP A 445 21.88 22.56 21.73
N TRP A 446 21.50 23.00 22.95
CA TRP A 446 20.72 22.18 23.90
C TRP A 446 19.34 21.82 23.35
N GLU A 447 18.76 22.61 22.43
CA GLU A 447 17.50 22.37 21.75
C GLU A 447 17.60 21.10 20.88
N GLU A 448 18.66 20.99 20.10
CA GLU A 448 18.94 19.80 19.30
C GLU A 448 19.24 18.59 20.17
N ALA A 449 20.14 18.76 21.13
CA ALA A 449 20.52 17.70 22.05
C ALA A 449 19.31 17.13 22.81
N SER A 450 18.37 17.99 23.22
CA SER A 450 17.11 17.60 23.86
C SER A 450 16.21 16.80 22.93
N LEU A 451 16.03 17.23 21.68
CA LEU A 451 15.24 16.52 20.68
C LEU A 451 15.82 15.14 20.37
N LEU A 452 17.14 15.07 20.16
CA LEU A 452 17.84 13.81 19.89
C LEU A 452 17.78 12.86 21.08
N SER A 453 17.97 13.36 22.30
CA SER A 453 17.88 12.58 23.53
C SER A 453 16.47 12.05 23.78
N LEU A 454 15.44 12.86 23.55
CA LEU A 454 14.04 12.44 23.62
C LEU A 454 13.73 11.34 22.59
N THR A 455 14.21 11.53 21.37
CA THR A 455 14.02 10.53 20.29
C THR A 455 14.75 9.22 20.64
N ALA A 456 15.96 9.29 21.20
CA ALA A 456 16.73 8.14 21.67
C ALA A 456 16.00 7.41 22.80
N ALA A 457 15.46 8.14 23.79
CA ALA A 457 14.71 7.57 24.90
C ALA A 457 13.44 6.85 24.41
N LEU A 458 12.68 7.46 23.48
CA LEU A 458 11.53 6.83 22.86
C LEU A 458 11.94 5.58 22.07
N LEU A 459 13.02 5.65 21.30
CA LEU A 459 13.53 4.51 20.54
C LEU A 459 13.95 3.35 21.47
N ALA A 460 14.60 3.63 22.59
CA ALA A 460 14.98 2.64 23.58
C ALA A 460 13.77 1.97 24.24
N MET A 461 12.74 2.77 24.59
CA MET A 461 11.50 2.28 25.20
C MET A 461 10.78 1.25 24.33
N PHE A 462 10.80 1.42 23.00
CA PHE A 462 10.13 0.54 22.06
C PHE A 462 11.05 -0.53 21.42
N ARG A 463 12.14 -0.95 22.07
CA ARG A 463 13.10 -1.95 21.56
C ARG A 463 12.42 -3.21 21.00
N ARG A 464 11.41 -3.74 21.69
CA ARG A 464 10.69 -4.97 21.28
C ARG A 464 9.95 -4.87 19.96
N SER A 465 9.77 -3.65 19.41
CA SER A 465 9.16 -3.44 18.10
C SER A 465 10.11 -3.72 16.93
N PHE A 466 11.43 -3.88 17.20
CA PHE A 466 12.50 -4.05 16.22
C PHE A 466 13.14 -5.44 16.39
N TYR A 467 12.46 -6.45 15.85
CA TYR A 467 12.81 -7.87 16.11
C TYR A 467 13.42 -8.59 14.89
N ARG A 468 13.45 -7.96 13.69
CA ARG A 468 13.92 -8.61 12.47
C ARG A 468 15.45 -8.61 12.39
N PRO A 469 16.09 -9.79 12.44
CA PRO A 469 17.51 -9.92 12.16
C PRO A 469 17.72 -9.82 10.64
N SER A 470 18.29 -8.74 10.15
CA SER A 470 18.73 -8.66 8.76
C SER A 470 19.87 -7.66 8.61
N ARG A 471 20.67 -7.86 7.57
CA ARG A 471 21.80 -6.97 7.27
C ARG A 471 21.27 -5.63 6.77
N LEU A 472 21.72 -4.53 7.38
CA LEU A 472 21.30 -3.16 7.03
C LEU A 472 21.45 -2.86 5.54
N MET A 473 22.49 -3.40 4.94
CA MET A 473 22.78 -3.18 3.53
C MET A 473 21.82 -3.91 2.57
N GLU A 474 21.02 -4.85 2.99
CA GLU A 474 20.08 -5.61 2.15
C GLU A 474 18.68 -4.98 2.07
N VAL A 475 18.47 -3.81 2.69
CA VAL A 475 17.18 -3.12 2.71
C VAL A 475 16.86 -2.47 1.36
N PRO A 476 15.83 -2.89 0.63
CA PRO A 476 15.43 -2.19 -0.58
C PRO A 476 14.77 -0.85 -0.22
N PHE A 477 15.34 0.25 -0.73
CA PHE A 477 14.79 1.59 -0.55
C PHE A 477 13.57 1.79 -1.48
N SER A 478 12.52 2.44 -0.97
CA SER A 478 11.41 2.84 -1.83
C SER A 478 11.79 4.09 -2.62
N PRO A 479 11.37 4.24 -3.90
CA PRO A 479 11.69 5.44 -4.69
C PRO A 479 11.27 6.75 -4.02
N LEU A 480 10.08 6.76 -3.38
CA LEU A 480 9.60 7.92 -2.63
C LEU A 480 10.53 8.30 -1.47
N TYR A 481 11.07 7.31 -0.78
CA TYR A 481 11.96 7.54 0.35
C TYR A 481 13.33 8.09 -0.09
N VAL A 482 13.87 7.54 -1.17
CA VAL A 482 15.09 8.06 -1.80
C VAL A 482 14.88 9.50 -2.27
N GLY A 483 13.74 9.79 -2.92
CA GLY A 483 13.36 11.13 -3.31
C GLY A 483 13.29 12.11 -2.14
N ALA A 484 12.64 11.73 -1.04
CA ALA A 484 12.58 12.56 0.16
C ALA A 484 13.98 12.84 0.76
N SER A 485 14.85 11.83 0.81
CA SER A 485 16.22 12.01 1.31
C SER A 485 17.05 12.92 0.40
N ILE A 486 16.93 12.78 -0.93
CA ILE A 486 17.58 13.69 -1.90
C ILE A 486 17.06 15.13 -1.73
N CYS A 487 15.75 15.31 -1.55
CA CYS A 487 15.15 16.62 -1.31
C CYS A 487 15.70 17.27 -0.04
N VAL A 488 15.84 16.52 1.06
CA VAL A 488 16.38 17.05 2.32
C VAL A 488 17.84 17.47 2.15
N VAL A 489 18.67 16.63 1.53
CA VAL A 489 20.08 16.97 1.31
C VAL A 489 20.21 18.15 0.32
N GLY A 490 19.41 18.17 -0.74
CA GLY A 490 19.37 19.31 -1.68
C GLY A 490 18.97 20.60 -0.99
N ALA A 491 17.97 20.58 -0.10
CA ALA A 491 17.57 21.74 0.69
C ALA A 491 18.65 22.16 1.69
N SER A 492 19.37 21.21 2.31
CA SER A 492 20.51 21.52 3.21
C SER A 492 21.66 22.17 2.46
N VAL A 493 22.03 21.68 1.25
CA VAL A 493 23.04 22.28 0.39
C VAL A 493 22.58 23.67 -0.08
N TRP A 494 21.32 23.81 -0.44
CA TRP A 494 20.75 25.11 -0.82
C TRP A 494 20.82 26.11 0.33
N LEU A 495 20.43 25.69 1.55
CA LEU A 495 20.50 26.55 2.75
C LEU A 495 21.94 26.95 3.05
N LEU A 496 22.91 26.05 2.86
CA LEU A 496 24.33 26.33 3.01
C LEU A 496 24.77 27.42 2.03
N LEU A 497 24.43 27.32 0.75
CA LEU A 497 24.76 28.28 -0.28
C LEU A 497 24.11 29.64 0.01
N PHE A 498 22.88 29.60 0.52
CA PHE A 498 22.16 30.81 0.93
C PHE A 498 22.78 31.48 2.16
N ALA A 499 23.09 30.72 3.20
CA ALA A 499 23.67 31.24 4.45
C ALA A 499 25.10 31.79 4.30
N ASN A 500 25.81 31.46 3.21
CA ASN A 500 27.17 31.89 2.93
C ASN A 500 27.27 32.65 1.58
N GLN A 501 26.22 33.36 1.16
CA GLN A 501 26.17 34.02 -0.16
C GLN A 501 27.17 35.19 -0.29
N ASP A 502 27.57 35.82 0.82
CA ASP A 502 28.52 36.93 0.85
C ASP A 502 29.98 36.51 0.72
N VAL A 503 30.24 35.19 0.81
CA VAL A 503 31.59 34.66 0.63
C VAL A 503 31.89 34.50 -0.86
N HIS A 504 32.95 35.17 -1.36
CA HIS A 504 33.42 35.00 -2.74
C HIS A 504 33.88 33.55 -2.96
N TYR A 505 33.06 32.74 -3.65
CA TYR A 505 33.36 31.34 -3.97
C TYR A 505 34.48 31.25 -5.00
N SER A 506 35.68 30.90 -4.55
CA SER A 506 36.76 30.45 -5.44
C SER A 506 36.83 28.92 -5.47
N ASN A 507 37.22 28.33 -6.61
CA ASN A 507 37.41 26.86 -6.71
C ASN A 507 38.43 26.34 -5.70
N GLN A 508 39.25 27.18 -5.12
CA GLN A 508 40.21 26.82 -4.08
C GLN A 508 39.55 26.52 -2.73
N LEU A 509 38.39 27.11 -2.41
CA LEU A 509 37.67 26.92 -1.16
C LEU A 509 37.22 25.46 -0.95
N TRP A 510 36.93 24.71 -2.00
CA TRP A 510 36.54 23.29 -1.94
C TRP A 510 37.69 22.39 -1.48
N TRP A 511 38.95 22.79 -1.74
CA TRP A 511 40.14 21.99 -1.50
C TRP A 511 41.01 22.53 -0.37
N GLN A 512 40.74 23.77 0.11
CA GLN A 512 41.42 24.33 1.29
C GLN A 512 40.81 23.69 2.57
N PHE A 513 41.52 22.71 3.07
CA PHE A 513 41.23 22.14 4.41
C PHE A 513 41.82 23.00 5.53
N ALA A 514 41.78 24.34 5.40
CA ALA A 514 42.15 25.27 6.45
C ALA A 514 41.12 25.15 7.59
N LEU A 515 41.62 24.92 8.80
CA LEU A 515 40.80 24.59 9.98
C LEU A 515 40.14 25.86 10.61
N ASP A 516 40.42 27.07 10.10
CA ASP A 516 40.12 28.31 10.82
C ASP A 516 39.11 29.26 10.12
N ALA A 517 38.31 28.79 9.18
CA ALA A 517 37.34 29.64 8.49
C ALA A 517 35.92 29.02 8.46
N ASP A 518 34.87 29.80 8.72
CA ASP A 518 33.47 29.34 8.89
C ASP A 518 32.82 28.77 7.60
N ALA A 519 33.01 29.45 6.47
CA ALA A 519 32.54 28.97 5.18
C ALA A 519 33.16 27.61 4.74
N PRO A 520 34.44 27.30 4.96
CA PRO A 520 35.00 26.00 4.74
C PRO A 520 34.41 24.87 5.60
N ARG A 521 33.89 25.15 6.82
CA ARG A 521 33.31 24.13 7.71
C ARG A 521 32.03 23.55 7.12
N ALA A 522 31.12 24.43 6.73
CA ALA A 522 29.84 24.05 6.18
C ALA A 522 29.98 23.38 4.79
N LEU A 523 30.90 23.86 3.94
CA LEU A 523 31.22 23.22 2.65
C LEU A 523 31.78 21.80 2.82
N ARG A 524 32.66 21.59 3.79
CA ARG A 524 33.22 20.26 4.13
C ARG A 524 32.12 19.32 4.61
N ALA A 525 31.20 19.78 5.45
CA ALA A 525 30.06 19.01 5.92
C ALA A 525 29.13 18.62 4.78
N ALA A 526 28.82 19.56 3.86
CA ALA A 526 28.01 19.31 2.68
C ALA A 526 28.68 18.31 1.72
N LEU A 527 29.97 18.51 1.40
CA LEU A 527 30.73 17.62 0.56
C LEU A 527 30.81 16.20 1.16
N GLY A 528 31.14 16.11 2.46
CA GLY A 528 31.18 14.85 3.19
C GLY A 528 29.82 14.13 3.17
N SER A 529 28.72 14.86 3.37
CA SER A 529 27.36 14.33 3.31
C SER A 529 26.99 13.81 1.91
N CYS A 530 27.34 14.56 0.85
CA CYS A 530 27.14 14.16 -0.54
C CYS A 530 27.98 12.94 -0.91
N LEU A 531 29.25 12.91 -0.52
CA LEU A 531 30.16 11.77 -0.76
C LEU A 531 29.68 10.51 -0.01
N LEU A 532 29.22 10.64 1.24
CA LEU A 532 28.64 9.54 2.00
C LEU A 532 27.39 8.98 1.32
N LEU A 533 26.47 9.85 0.89
CA LEU A 533 25.28 9.43 0.14
C LEU A 533 25.65 8.75 -1.18
N LEU A 534 26.60 9.31 -1.91
CA LEU A 534 27.09 8.74 -3.17
C LEU A 534 27.73 7.37 -2.94
N ALA A 535 28.58 7.23 -1.93
CA ALA A 535 29.24 5.96 -1.57
C ALA A 535 28.21 4.90 -1.16
N LEU A 536 27.22 5.29 -0.35
CA LEU A 536 26.15 4.39 0.06
C LEU A 536 25.21 4.03 -1.12
N ALA A 537 24.89 4.99 -1.99
CA ALA A 537 24.10 4.75 -3.20
C ALA A 537 24.85 3.82 -4.17
N LEU A 538 26.14 4.04 -4.37
CA LEU A 538 27.01 3.20 -5.21
C LEU A 538 27.13 1.79 -4.61
N GLY A 539 27.38 1.67 -3.30
CA GLY A 539 27.41 0.40 -2.59
C GLY A 539 26.06 -0.33 -2.68
N TRP A 540 24.96 0.40 -2.73
CA TRP A 540 23.63 -0.19 -2.95
C TRP A 540 23.40 -0.59 -4.41
N LEU A 541 23.88 0.18 -5.39
CA LEU A 541 23.75 -0.10 -6.83
C LEU A 541 24.62 -1.30 -7.25
N LEU A 542 25.83 -1.42 -6.68
CA LEU A 542 26.79 -2.51 -6.97
C LEU A 542 26.44 -3.83 -6.26
N ARG A 543 25.33 -3.89 -5.54
CA ARG A 543 24.87 -5.12 -4.91
C ARG A 543 24.58 -6.21 -5.93
N ALA A 544 24.96 -7.42 -5.59
CA ALA A 544 24.38 -8.60 -6.19
C ALA A 544 22.85 -8.59 -5.95
N ALA A 545 22.07 -8.76 -6.99
CA ALA A 545 20.65 -8.99 -6.84
C ALA A 545 20.42 -10.16 -5.85
N PRO A 546 19.42 -10.08 -4.93
CA PRO A 546 19.13 -11.23 -4.09
C PRO A 546 18.93 -12.45 -4.99
N PRO A 547 19.42 -13.64 -4.59
CA PRO A 547 19.31 -14.82 -5.42
C PRO A 547 17.84 -14.99 -5.86
N ALA A 548 17.64 -15.14 -7.16
CA ALA A 548 16.31 -15.41 -7.70
C ALA A 548 15.79 -16.68 -7.01
N ILE A 549 14.52 -16.67 -6.66
CA ILE A 549 13.85 -17.89 -6.15
C ILE A 549 14.00 -18.90 -7.28
N ARG A 550 14.74 -19.96 -7.00
CA ARG A 550 15.08 -20.99 -7.97
C ARG A 550 13.91 -21.94 -8.13
N GLU A 551 13.53 -22.26 -9.34
CA GLU A 551 12.65 -23.38 -9.64
C GLU A 551 13.35 -24.70 -9.26
N PRO A 552 12.62 -25.71 -8.77
CA PRO A 552 13.18 -26.96 -8.32
C PRO A 552 13.80 -27.73 -9.49
N ASN A 553 14.90 -28.40 -9.23
CA ASN A 553 15.52 -29.32 -10.19
C ASN A 553 14.79 -30.69 -10.18
N ALA A 554 15.15 -31.59 -11.11
CA ALA A 554 14.54 -32.92 -11.23
C ALA A 554 14.68 -33.77 -9.95
N GLU A 555 15.81 -33.63 -9.24
CA GLU A 555 16.08 -34.36 -7.99
C GLU A 555 15.16 -33.86 -6.86
N GLU A 556 15.02 -32.54 -6.73
CA GLU A 556 14.10 -31.93 -5.76
C GLU A 556 12.63 -32.30 -6.02
N LEU A 557 12.22 -32.38 -7.30
CA LEU A 557 10.88 -32.86 -7.66
C LEU A 557 10.67 -34.33 -7.32
N GLN A 558 11.64 -35.19 -7.56
CA GLN A 558 11.58 -36.59 -7.15
C GLN A 558 11.56 -36.76 -5.63
N ARG A 559 12.33 -35.92 -4.91
CA ARG A 559 12.31 -35.86 -3.44
C ARG A 559 10.92 -35.45 -2.94
N ALA A 560 10.33 -34.41 -3.50
CA ALA A 560 8.97 -33.97 -3.19
C ALA A 560 7.95 -35.09 -3.50
N ALA A 561 8.05 -35.79 -4.62
CA ALA A 561 7.16 -36.89 -4.99
C ALA A 561 7.19 -38.00 -3.96
N ARG A 562 8.38 -38.38 -3.42
CA ARG A 562 8.51 -39.36 -2.33
C ARG A 562 7.80 -38.91 -1.06
N ILE A 563 8.00 -37.67 -0.63
CA ILE A 563 7.37 -37.11 0.57
C ILE A 563 5.85 -37.06 0.40
N ILE A 564 5.33 -36.63 -0.76
CA ILE A 564 3.90 -36.60 -1.06
C ILE A 564 3.28 -37.96 -0.93
N ARG A 565 3.91 -38.99 -1.51
CA ARG A 565 3.41 -40.35 -1.48
C ARG A 565 3.16 -40.87 -0.05
N HIS A 566 4.05 -40.53 0.90
CA HIS A 566 3.95 -40.97 2.30
C HIS A 566 3.16 -39.98 3.20
N SER A 567 2.65 -38.87 2.64
CA SER A 567 1.87 -37.89 3.38
C SER A 567 0.36 -38.20 3.40
N ASP A 568 -0.38 -37.42 4.18
CA ASP A 568 -1.85 -37.38 4.20
C ASP A 568 -2.44 -36.28 3.28
N GLN A 569 -1.59 -35.64 2.45
CA GLN A 569 -1.94 -34.43 1.70
C GLN A 569 -1.66 -34.59 0.20
N PRO A 570 -2.61 -35.15 -0.56
CA PRO A 570 -2.45 -35.31 -2.01
C PRO A 570 -2.31 -34.00 -2.76
N ASP A 571 -2.82 -32.87 -2.18
CA ASP A 571 -2.69 -31.52 -2.73
C ASP A 571 -1.20 -31.12 -2.95
N GLY A 572 -0.27 -31.74 -2.23
CA GLY A 572 1.18 -31.63 -2.43
C GLY A 572 1.63 -31.94 -3.86
N GLY A 573 0.87 -32.74 -4.61
CA GLY A 573 1.13 -33.05 -6.02
C GLY A 573 1.29 -31.83 -6.92
N LEU A 574 0.74 -30.68 -6.55
CA LEU A 574 0.94 -29.42 -7.29
C LEU A 574 2.38 -28.89 -7.21
N ALA A 575 3.22 -29.39 -6.32
CA ALA A 575 4.66 -29.06 -6.32
C ALA A 575 5.36 -29.60 -7.59
N LEU A 576 4.86 -30.71 -8.14
CA LEU A 576 5.45 -31.40 -9.27
C LEU A 576 5.24 -30.70 -10.62
N THR A 577 4.47 -29.58 -10.65
CA THR A 577 4.41 -28.67 -11.80
C THR A 577 5.75 -27.98 -12.08
N GLY A 578 6.66 -27.89 -11.08
CA GLY A 578 7.99 -27.30 -11.20
C GLY A 578 8.02 -25.76 -11.25
N ASP A 579 6.87 -25.08 -11.14
CA ASP A 579 6.75 -23.62 -11.20
C ASP A 579 6.82 -22.94 -9.81
N LYS A 580 7.09 -23.70 -8.77
CA LYS A 580 7.16 -23.26 -7.37
C LYS A 580 8.48 -23.69 -6.74
N ALA A 581 9.10 -22.83 -5.95
CA ALA A 581 10.25 -23.19 -5.14
C ALA A 581 9.81 -24.08 -3.97
N LEU A 582 10.69 -24.93 -3.54
CA LEU A 582 10.48 -25.88 -2.45
C LEU A 582 11.40 -25.55 -1.27
N LEU A 583 10.84 -25.47 -0.06
CA LEU A 583 11.57 -25.35 1.19
C LEU A 583 11.44 -26.69 1.92
N PHE A 584 12.51 -27.47 1.96
CA PHE A 584 12.54 -28.75 2.63
C PHE A 584 12.88 -28.60 4.11
N HIS A 585 12.27 -29.42 4.95
CA HIS A 585 12.63 -29.57 6.34
C HIS A 585 13.97 -30.33 6.49
N GLU A 586 14.69 -30.11 7.59
CA GLU A 586 15.99 -30.76 7.85
C GLU A 586 15.90 -32.30 7.94
N SER A 587 14.77 -32.83 8.41
CA SER A 587 14.51 -34.28 8.47
C SER A 587 14.27 -34.96 7.12
N ASP A 588 14.16 -34.21 6.04
CA ASP A 588 13.92 -34.66 4.67
C ASP A 588 12.59 -35.39 4.42
N ASP A 589 11.64 -35.26 5.34
CA ASP A 589 10.33 -35.92 5.29
C ASP A 589 9.16 -34.93 5.12
N ALA A 590 9.45 -33.64 5.05
CA ALA A 590 8.46 -32.57 4.87
C ALA A 590 9.00 -31.43 4.01
N PHE A 591 8.10 -30.72 3.34
CA PHE A 591 8.43 -29.53 2.56
C PHE A 591 7.26 -28.55 2.48
N LEU A 592 7.56 -27.32 2.08
CA LEU A 592 6.60 -26.26 1.77
C LEU A 592 6.88 -25.72 0.37
N MET A 593 5.84 -25.60 -0.47
CA MET A 593 5.94 -25.02 -1.81
C MET A 593 5.53 -23.56 -1.82
N TYR A 594 6.29 -22.71 -2.50
CA TYR A 594 6.02 -21.27 -2.53
C TYR A 594 6.48 -20.62 -3.83
N ALA A 595 5.93 -19.43 -4.10
CA ALA A 595 6.39 -18.56 -5.18
C ALA A 595 6.42 -17.09 -4.72
N ARG A 596 7.13 -16.24 -5.45
CA ARG A 596 7.23 -14.81 -5.15
C ARG A 596 6.50 -13.97 -6.18
N ARG A 597 5.73 -13.00 -5.70
CA ARG A 597 5.15 -11.95 -6.52
C ARG A 597 5.29 -10.62 -5.82
N GLY A 598 6.02 -9.71 -6.45
CA GLY A 598 6.31 -8.41 -5.84
C GLY A 598 7.01 -8.56 -4.48
N ARG A 599 6.35 -8.08 -3.41
CA ARG A 599 6.82 -8.17 -2.03
C ARG A 599 6.17 -9.31 -1.23
N SER A 600 5.33 -10.13 -1.86
CA SER A 600 4.69 -11.28 -1.22
C SER A 600 5.43 -12.57 -1.60
N MET A 601 5.81 -13.37 -0.62
CA MET A 601 6.16 -14.77 -0.78
C MET A 601 4.93 -15.58 -0.38
N ILE A 602 4.40 -16.34 -1.33
CA ILE A 602 3.10 -16.99 -1.23
C ILE A 602 3.33 -18.49 -1.20
N ALA A 603 3.12 -19.08 -0.03
CA ALA A 603 3.08 -20.53 0.13
C ALA A 603 1.70 -21.08 -0.28
N LEU A 604 1.68 -22.18 -0.99
CA LEU A 604 0.47 -22.88 -1.40
C LEU A 604 0.23 -24.04 -0.45
N TYR A 605 -0.96 -24.11 0.11
CA TYR A 605 -1.39 -25.05 1.15
C TYR A 605 -0.59 -24.99 2.46
N ASP A 606 -0.85 -25.94 3.34
CA ASP A 606 -0.06 -26.18 4.53
C ASP A 606 1.25 -26.91 4.16
N PRO A 607 2.28 -26.94 5.01
CA PRO A 607 3.44 -27.78 4.79
C PRO A 607 3.04 -29.26 4.58
N ILE A 608 3.64 -29.89 3.58
CA ILE A 608 3.40 -31.27 3.19
C ILE A 608 4.35 -32.20 3.96
N GLY A 609 3.81 -33.22 4.60
CA GLY A 609 4.56 -34.17 5.43
C GLY A 609 3.94 -34.36 6.82
N PRO A 610 4.66 -34.97 7.77
CA PRO A 610 4.18 -35.25 9.11
C PRO A 610 3.73 -34.00 9.86
N ALA A 611 2.70 -34.14 10.71
CA ALA A 611 2.12 -32.99 11.44
C ALA A 611 3.13 -32.30 12.37
N MET A 612 4.12 -33.05 12.89
CA MET A 612 5.12 -32.51 13.82
C MET A 612 6.03 -31.45 13.18
N GLN A 613 6.36 -31.57 11.90
CA GLN A 613 7.24 -30.65 11.18
C GLN A 613 6.51 -29.41 10.65
N ARG A 614 5.17 -29.40 10.64
CA ARG A 614 4.37 -28.27 10.09
C ARG A 614 4.66 -26.93 10.76
N ALA A 615 4.70 -26.92 12.10
CA ALA A 615 4.95 -25.70 12.86
C ALA A 615 6.34 -25.13 12.56
N GLU A 616 7.36 -25.98 12.49
CA GLU A 616 8.74 -25.59 12.24
C GLU A 616 8.93 -25.04 10.83
N LEU A 617 8.41 -25.72 9.80
CA LEU A 617 8.44 -25.21 8.42
C LEU A 617 7.72 -23.86 8.25
N ILE A 618 6.62 -23.65 8.99
CA ILE A 618 5.92 -22.35 8.99
C ILE A 618 6.83 -21.25 9.56
N TRP A 619 7.59 -21.55 10.65
CA TRP A 619 8.57 -20.62 11.21
C TRP A 619 9.75 -20.40 10.26
N GLN A 620 10.34 -21.45 9.69
CA GLN A 620 11.45 -21.39 8.72
C GLN A 620 11.04 -20.55 7.47
N PHE A 621 9.82 -20.74 6.98
CA PHE A 621 9.31 -19.94 5.86
C PHE A 621 9.12 -18.46 6.26
N ARG A 622 8.69 -18.18 7.47
CA ARG A 622 8.61 -16.82 7.98
C ARG A 622 9.99 -16.16 8.04
N ASP A 623 11.00 -16.88 8.55
CA ASP A 623 12.37 -16.39 8.62
C ASP A 623 12.96 -16.17 7.22
N LEU A 624 12.67 -17.06 6.29
CA LEU A 624 13.01 -16.91 4.88
C LEU A 624 12.36 -15.65 4.28
N CYS A 625 11.08 -15.38 4.57
CA CYS A 625 10.39 -14.16 4.15
C CYS A 625 11.03 -12.90 4.76
N ASP A 626 11.42 -12.97 6.04
CA ASP A 626 12.08 -11.85 6.73
C ASP A 626 13.48 -11.60 6.13
N LEU A 627 14.23 -12.64 5.79
CA LEU A 627 15.52 -12.56 5.10
C LEU A 627 15.37 -11.88 3.72
N HIS A 628 14.35 -12.24 2.97
CA HIS A 628 14.06 -11.64 1.65
C HIS A 628 13.26 -10.34 1.71
N HIS A 629 13.05 -9.74 2.90
CA HIS A 629 12.20 -8.56 3.12
C HIS A 629 10.82 -8.67 2.48
N ALA A 630 10.31 -9.89 2.42
CA ALA A 630 9.04 -10.21 1.82
C ALA A 630 7.93 -10.32 2.88
N ARG A 631 6.70 -10.35 2.41
CA ARG A 631 5.50 -10.59 3.22
C ARG A 631 5.19 -12.09 3.18
N PRO A 632 5.12 -12.79 4.33
CA PRO A 632 4.65 -14.17 4.36
C PRO A 632 3.15 -14.23 4.07
N VAL A 633 2.77 -15.06 3.13
CA VAL A 633 1.38 -15.33 2.72
C VAL A 633 1.22 -16.82 2.58
N PHE A 634 0.20 -17.39 3.23
CA PHE A 634 -0.15 -18.80 3.05
C PHE A 634 -1.56 -18.89 2.47
N TYR A 635 -1.67 -19.54 1.33
CA TYR A 635 -2.89 -19.59 0.52
C TYR A 635 -3.51 -20.98 0.55
N GLN A 636 -4.82 -21.08 0.82
CA GLN A 636 -5.61 -22.29 0.94
C GLN A 636 -5.25 -23.17 2.16
N VAL A 637 -4.87 -22.57 3.29
CA VAL A 637 -4.58 -23.32 4.53
C VAL A 637 -5.85 -23.89 5.16
N ARG A 638 -5.73 -25.04 5.84
CA ARG A 638 -6.81 -25.74 6.53
C ARG A 638 -7.14 -25.07 7.87
N ALA A 639 -8.39 -25.21 8.31
CA ALA A 639 -8.85 -24.64 9.59
C ALA A 639 -8.09 -25.21 10.80
N GLU A 640 -7.74 -26.47 10.78
CA GLU A 640 -7.05 -27.19 11.86
C GLU A 640 -5.63 -26.63 12.13
N ASN A 641 -4.96 -26.09 11.11
CA ASN A 641 -3.61 -25.54 11.20
C ASN A 641 -3.57 -24.05 11.53
N LEU A 642 -4.72 -23.35 11.65
CA LEU A 642 -4.77 -21.92 11.95
C LEU A 642 -4.00 -21.51 13.20
N PRO A 643 -3.96 -22.28 14.31
CA PRO A 643 -3.17 -21.94 15.49
C PRO A 643 -1.69 -21.66 15.17
N PHE A 644 -1.05 -22.46 14.32
CA PHE A 644 0.36 -22.29 13.94
C PHE A 644 0.61 -20.96 13.22
N TYR A 645 -0.32 -20.53 12.37
CA TYR A 645 -0.23 -19.24 11.66
C TYR A 645 -0.48 -18.05 12.59
N MET A 646 -1.35 -18.21 13.58
CA MET A 646 -1.57 -17.20 14.62
C MET A 646 -0.34 -17.05 15.52
N ASP A 647 0.36 -18.12 15.84
CA ASP A 647 1.58 -18.08 16.65
C ASP A 647 2.69 -17.28 15.99
N ILE A 648 2.81 -17.33 14.67
CA ILE A 648 3.72 -16.46 13.91
C ILE A 648 3.16 -15.05 13.64
N GLY A 649 2.02 -14.67 14.24
CA GLY A 649 1.43 -13.32 14.17
C GLY A 649 0.65 -13.01 12.89
N LEU A 650 0.16 -14.03 12.19
CA LEU A 650 -0.71 -13.84 11.02
C LEU A 650 -2.18 -13.81 11.42
N THR A 651 -3.00 -13.27 10.54
CA THR A 651 -4.48 -13.28 10.62
C THR A 651 -5.05 -14.12 9.50
N ALA A 652 -6.13 -14.84 9.78
CA ALA A 652 -6.79 -15.71 8.81
C ALA A 652 -7.98 -15.04 8.15
N LEU A 653 -8.09 -15.17 6.83
CA LEU A 653 -9.23 -14.71 6.03
C LEU A 653 -9.81 -15.92 5.29
N LYS A 654 -11.10 -16.20 5.44
CA LYS A 654 -11.77 -17.28 4.71
C LYS A 654 -11.77 -16.97 3.21
N LEU A 655 -11.22 -17.88 2.41
CA LEU A 655 -11.16 -17.78 0.94
C LEU A 655 -12.37 -18.40 0.25
N GLY A 656 -12.89 -19.47 0.81
CA GLY A 656 -13.97 -20.27 0.25
C GLY A 656 -14.11 -21.57 1.02
N GLU A 657 -14.71 -22.58 0.38
CA GLU A 657 -14.92 -23.91 0.96
C GLU A 657 -14.48 -24.98 -0.06
N GLU A 658 -13.87 -26.02 0.43
CA GLU A 658 -13.52 -27.25 -0.32
C GLU A 658 -14.61 -28.30 -0.14
N ALA A 659 -14.97 -28.95 -1.23
CA ALA A 659 -15.97 -30.02 -1.24
C ALA A 659 -15.28 -31.38 -1.08
N ARG A 660 -15.54 -32.11 0.01
CA ARG A 660 -15.01 -33.43 0.29
C ARG A 660 -16.13 -34.47 0.43
N VAL A 661 -16.11 -35.48 -0.38
CA VAL A 661 -17.06 -36.60 -0.30
C VAL A 661 -16.53 -37.61 0.70
N ASP A 662 -17.31 -37.91 1.73
CA ASP A 662 -17.06 -39.03 2.65
C ASP A 662 -17.39 -40.34 1.95
N LEU A 663 -16.36 -41.12 1.54
CA LEU A 663 -16.52 -42.35 0.78
C LEU A 663 -17.08 -43.49 1.61
N LEU A 664 -16.91 -43.44 2.94
CA LEU A 664 -17.47 -44.47 3.83
C LEU A 664 -19.00 -44.32 3.92
N ARG A 665 -19.51 -43.11 3.86
CA ARG A 665 -20.95 -42.81 3.89
C ARG A 665 -21.59 -42.74 2.50
N PHE A 666 -20.81 -42.57 1.45
CA PHE A 666 -21.33 -42.46 0.10
C PHE A 666 -21.90 -43.81 -0.36
N ASP A 667 -23.21 -43.84 -0.58
CA ASP A 667 -23.89 -45.03 -1.05
C ASP A 667 -24.80 -44.70 -2.23
N LEU A 668 -24.40 -45.20 -3.43
CA LEU A 668 -25.17 -44.97 -4.65
C LEU A 668 -26.51 -45.70 -4.67
N GLU A 669 -26.66 -46.82 -3.89
CA GLU A 669 -27.88 -47.60 -3.83
C GLU A 669 -28.94 -47.01 -2.89
N ASN A 670 -28.53 -45.99 -2.08
CA ASN A 670 -29.46 -45.27 -1.22
C ASN A 670 -30.65 -44.74 -2.02
N LYS A 671 -31.88 -44.97 -1.54
CA LYS A 671 -33.14 -44.64 -2.25
C LYS A 671 -33.48 -43.14 -2.23
N GLY A 672 -32.65 -42.27 -1.66
CA GLY A 672 -32.85 -40.80 -1.65
C GLY A 672 -32.91 -40.20 -3.06
N LYS A 673 -33.62 -39.09 -3.18
CA LYS A 673 -33.87 -38.38 -4.45
C LYS A 673 -32.56 -38.00 -5.16
N GLU A 674 -31.57 -37.56 -4.41
CA GLU A 674 -30.29 -37.08 -4.92
C GLU A 674 -29.45 -38.23 -5.50
N MET A 675 -29.43 -39.38 -4.82
CA MET A 675 -28.80 -40.61 -5.35
C MET A 675 -29.50 -41.16 -6.57
N LYS A 676 -30.81 -40.90 -6.73
CA LYS A 676 -31.53 -41.30 -7.94
C LYS A 676 -30.96 -40.62 -9.20
N ASP A 677 -30.65 -39.31 -9.12
CA ASP A 677 -30.09 -38.56 -10.26
C ASP A 677 -28.68 -39.08 -10.60
N LEU A 678 -27.85 -39.40 -9.59
CA LEU A 678 -26.52 -39.99 -9.81
C LEU A 678 -26.60 -41.39 -10.40
N ARG A 679 -27.52 -42.25 -9.92
CA ARG A 679 -27.77 -43.59 -10.53
C ARG A 679 -28.20 -43.45 -11.98
N TYR A 680 -29.09 -42.49 -12.28
CA TYR A 680 -29.49 -42.19 -13.65
C TYR A 680 -28.30 -41.78 -14.51
N THR A 681 -27.47 -40.89 -14.01
CA THR A 681 -26.26 -40.43 -14.71
C THR A 681 -25.32 -41.59 -15.01
N TRP A 682 -25.09 -42.50 -14.03
CA TRP A 682 -24.22 -43.65 -14.19
C TRP A 682 -24.77 -44.63 -15.23
N SER A 683 -26.03 -45.06 -15.07
CA SER A 683 -26.67 -46.01 -15.96
C SER A 683 -26.89 -45.43 -17.38
N ARG A 684 -27.16 -44.14 -17.52
CA ARG A 684 -27.30 -43.45 -18.77
C ARG A 684 -25.96 -43.34 -19.49
N GLY A 685 -24.91 -42.92 -18.76
CA GLY A 685 -23.55 -42.84 -19.32
C GLY A 685 -23.09 -44.19 -19.91
N GLN A 686 -23.28 -45.29 -19.16
CA GLN A 686 -22.93 -46.60 -19.67
C GLN A 686 -23.73 -47.00 -20.93
N ARG A 687 -25.03 -46.72 -20.94
CA ARG A 687 -25.89 -46.97 -22.13
C ARG A 687 -25.51 -46.13 -23.34
N ASP A 688 -25.07 -44.91 -23.11
CA ASP A 688 -24.59 -43.98 -24.15
C ASP A 688 -23.15 -44.34 -24.59
N GLY A 689 -22.54 -45.42 -24.07
CA GLY A 689 -21.23 -45.91 -24.46
C GLY A 689 -20.05 -45.20 -23.82
N LEU A 690 -20.25 -44.55 -22.67
CA LEU A 690 -19.15 -43.99 -21.87
C LEU A 690 -18.47 -45.12 -21.09
N ALA A 691 -17.14 -45.19 -21.19
CA ALA A 691 -16.30 -46.13 -20.43
C ALA A 691 -15.19 -45.33 -19.70
N LEU A 692 -14.89 -45.70 -18.47
CA LEU A 692 -13.83 -45.11 -17.65
C LEU A 692 -12.63 -46.05 -17.57
N GLU A 693 -11.46 -45.54 -17.91
CA GLU A 693 -10.19 -46.27 -17.88
C GLU A 693 -9.21 -45.56 -16.96
N PHE A 694 -8.30 -46.32 -16.36
CA PHE A 694 -7.21 -45.78 -15.54
C PHE A 694 -5.87 -46.18 -16.12
N HIS A 695 -4.99 -45.21 -16.27
CA HIS A 695 -3.62 -45.42 -16.76
C HIS A 695 -2.63 -45.14 -15.66
N GLU A 696 -1.68 -46.02 -15.45
CA GLU A 696 -0.59 -45.82 -14.49
C GLU A 696 0.32 -44.67 -14.89
N PRO A 697 1.08 -44.10 -13.93
CA PRO A 697 2.01 -43.01 -14.22
C PRO A 697 2.92 -43.29 -15.41
N GLY A 698 2.99 -42.35 -16.37
CA GLY A 698 3.79 -42.48 -17.58
C GLY A 698 3.21 -43.38 -18.70
N GLN A 699 2.02 -43.98 -18.50
CA GLN A 699 1.43 -44.88 -19.49
C GLN A 699 0.22 -44.31 -20.26
N ALA A 700 -0.20 -43.08 -19.90
CA ALA A 700 -1.35 -42.44 -20.55
C ALA A 700 -1.01 -41.94 -21.97
N PRO A 701 -1.95 -41.98 -22.93
CA PRO A 701 -1.76 -41.50 -24.30
C PRO A 701 -1.83 -39.97 -24.35
N LEU A 702 -0.74 -39.27 -23.93
CA LEU A 702 -0.70 -37.83 -23.73
C LEU A 702 -1.02 -37.03 -24.99
N ASP A 703 -0.72 -37.54 -26.19
CA ASP A 703 -1.02 -36.88 -27.45
C ASP A 703 -2.52 -36.77 -27.71
N GLU A 704 -3.29 -37.86 -27.44
CA GLU A 704 -4.75 -37.85 -27.52
C GLU A 704 -5.36 -36.91 -26.47
N LEU A 705 -4.81 -36.90 -25.25
CA LEU A 705 -5.27 -36.03 -24.16
C LEU A 705 -4.96 -34.57 -24.42
N LYS A 706 -3.85 -34.31 -25.14
CA LYS A 706 -3.49 -32.95 -25.54
C LYS A 706 -4.53 -32.33 -26.44
N ALA A 707 -5.05 -33.08 -27.40
CA ALA A 707 -6.13 -32.63 -28.29
C ALA A 707 -7.39 -32.21 -27.50
N ILE A 708 -7.79 -33.00 -26.47
CA ILE A 708 -8.90 -32.65 -25.59
C ILE A 708 -8.60 -31.36 -24.82
N SER A 709 -7.40 -31.27 -24.29
CA SER A 709 -6.96 -30.10 -23.54
C SER A 709 -6.99 -28.82 -24.39
N ASP A 710 -6.44 -28.87 -25.58
CA ASP A 710 -6.39 -27.73 -26.52
C ASP A 710 -7.80 -27.31 -26.96
N ALA A 711 -8.67 -28.27 -27.26
CA ALA A 711 -10.08 -28.01 -27.61
C ALA A 711 -10.85 -27.37 -26.45
N TRP A 712 -10.62 -27.83 -25.22
CA TRP A 712 -11.23 -27.27 -24.00
C TRP A 712 -10.79 -25.83 -23.75
N LEU A 713 -9.49 -25.52 -23.89
CA LEU A 713 -8.94 -24.16 -23.74
C LEU A 713 -9.46 -23.23 -24.83
N GLY A 714 -9.48 -23.71 -26.08
CA GLY A 714 -9.99 -22.95 -27.24
C GLY A 714 -11.46 -22.56 -27.07
N GLY A 715 -12.30 -23.50 -26.66
CA GLY A 715 -13.74 -23.28 -26.43
C GLY A 715 -14.06 -22.27 -25.33
N LYS A 716 -13.17 -22.12 -24.35
CA LYS A 716 -13.34 -21.15 -23.25
C LYS A 716 -12.59 -19.82 -23.47
N GLN A 717 -11.79 -19.70 -24.51
CA GLN A 717 -10.91 -18.54 -24.77
C GLN A 717 -10.03 -18.17 -23.57
N VAL A 718 -9.60 -19.14 -22.74
CA VAL A 718 -8.85 -18.96 -21.51
C VAL A 718 -7.44 -19.52 -21.68
N ARG A 719 -6.44 -18.82 -21.13
CA ARG A 719 -5.08 -19.37 -21.01
C ARG A 719 -4.97 -20.29 -19.80
N GLU A 720 -4.03 -21.22 -19.83
CA GLU A 720 -3.69 -22.02 -18.65
C GLU A 720 -3.31 -21.12 -17.50
N LYS A 721 -3.89 -21.39 -16.35
CA LYS A 721 -3.56 -20.76 -15.07
C LYS A 721 -2.42 -21.56 -14.44
N GLY A 722 -1.67 -20.95 -13.57
CA GLY A 722 -0.57 -21.59 -12.89
C GLY A 722 -0.68 -21.49 -11.38
N PHE A 723 0.42 -21.78 -10.67
CA PHE A 723 0.61 -21.73 -9.23
C PHE A 723 -0.32 -22.66 -8.43
N SER A 724 -1.63 -22.36 -8.34
CA SER A 724 -2.60 -23.17 -7.58
C SER A 724 -3.39 -24.17 -8.43
N LEU A 725 -3.00 -24.35 -9.67
CA LEU A 725 -3.57 -25.30 -10.63
C LEU A 725 -2.44 -25.93 -11.45
N GLY A 726 -2.62 -27.18 -11.85
CA GLY A 726 -1.70 -27.88 -12.72
C GLY A 726 -1.70 -27.35 -14.15
N ARG A 727 -0.73 -27.78 -14.93
CA ARG A 727 -0.58 -27.50 -16.35
C ARG A 727 -0.51 -28.79 -17.15
N PHE A 728 -1.02 -28.75 -18.37
CA PHE A 728 -0.87 -29.86 -19.28
C PHE A 728 0.56 -29.91 -19.84
N THR A 729 1.46 -30.54 -19.09
CA THR A 729 2.82 -30.83 -19.53
C THR A 729 3.14 -32.31 -19.30
N PRO A 730 3.80 -33.02 -20.24
CA PRO A 730 4.18 -34.43 -20.04
C PRO A 730 5.00 -34.65 -18.76
N ALA A 731 5.93 -33.72 -18.46
CA ALA A 731 6.75 -33.79 -17.25
C ALA A 731 5.93 -33.82 -15.97
N TYR A 732 4.81 -33.11 -15.91
CA TYR A 732 3.92 -33.09 -14.76
C TYR A 732 2.98 -34.31 -14.74
N LEU A 733 2.30 -34.58 -15.87
CA LEU A 733 1.28 -35.62 -15.94
C LEU A 733 1.83 -37.04 -15.73
N ASN A 734 3.10 -37.26 -16.10
CA ASN A 734 3.76 -38.58 -15.90
C ASN A 734 3.98 -38.96 -14.44
N PHE A 735 3.83 -38.04 -13.47
CA PHE A 735 3.88 -38.38 -12.06
C PHE A 735 2.60 -39.02 -11.54
N PHE A 736 1.48 -38.93 -12.29
CA PHE A 736 0.16 -39.26 -11.78
C PHE A 736 -0.52 -40.36 -12.59
N ARG A 737 -1.39 -41.11 -11.91
CA ARG A 737 -2.41 -41.93 -12.56
C ARG A 737 -3.40 -40.98 -13.27
N ILE A 738 -3.84 -41.35 -14.48
CA ILE A 738 -4.77 -40.58 -15.29
C ILE A 738 -6.02 -41.40 -15.54
N ALA A 739 -7.18 -40.85 -15.20
CA ALA A 739 -8.48 -41.37 -15.55
C ALA A 739 -8.95 -40.80 -16.87
N ILE A 740 -9.37 -41.65 -17.80
CA ILE A 740 -9.82 -41.27 -19.17
C ILE A 740 -11.24 -41.78 -19.35
N VAL A 741 -12.15 -40.93 -19.82
CA VAL A 741 -13.47 -41.35 -20.30
C VAL A 741 -13.42 -41.48 -21.79
N ARG A 742 -13.77 -42.69 -22.30
CA ARG A 742 -13.94 -42.93 -23.72
C ARG A 742 -15.43 -42.99 -24.09
N HIS A 743 -15.73 -42.48 -25.25
CA HIS A 743 -17.05 -42.59 -25.89
C HIS A 743 -16.84 -43.24 -27.26
N GLN A 744 -17.43 -44.42 -27.46
CA GLN A 744 -17.25 -45.19 -28.71
C GLN A 744 -15.75 -45.44 -29.07
N GLY A 745 -14.92 -45.73 -28.05
CA GLY A 745 -13.49 -45.95 -28.23
C GLY A 745 -12.60 -44.69 -28.29
N LYS A 746 -13.18 -43.49 -28.49
CA LYS A 746 -12.42 -42.23 -28.52
C LYS A 746 -12.35 -41.58 -27.13
N PRO A 747 -11.20 -41.02 -26.70
CA PRO A 747 -11.13 -40.30 -25.45
C PRO A 747 -11.87 -38.97 -25.57
N VAL A 748 -12.77 -38.66 -24.62
CA VAL A 748 -13.61 -37.46 -24.60
C VAL A 748 -13.42 -36.62 -23.35
N ALA A 749 -12.88 -37.21 -22.28
CA ALA A 749 -12.53 -36.48 -21.08
C ALA A 749 -11.39 -37.16 -20.33
N PHE A 750 -10.65 -36.43 -19.50
CA PHE A 750 -9.64 -36.99 -18.61
C PHE A 750 -9.50 -36.16 -17.32
N ALA A 751 -8.94 -36.80 -16.30
CA ALA A 751 -8.46 -36.16 -15.08
C ALA A 751 -7.17 -36.83 -14.61
N ASN A 752 -6.18 -36.04 -14.15
CA ASN A 752 -5.05 -36.55 -13.39
C ASN A 752 -5.41 -36.63 -11.91
N LEU A 753 -4.95 -37.70 -11.26
CA LEU A 753 -5.36 -38.10 -9.91
C LEU A 753 -4.23 -37.81 -8.93
N LEU A 754 -4.56 -37.17 -7.83
CA LEU A 754 -3.65 -36.89 -6.72
C LEU A 754 -3.94 -37.89 -5.62
N GLU A 755 -2.96 -38.78 -5.38
CA GLU A 755 -3.07 -39.89 -4.47
C GLU A 755 -1.89 -39.97 -3.50
N THR A 756 -2.11 -40.58 -2.33
CA THR A 756 -1.05 -40.88 -1.35
C THR A 756 -1.25 -42.31 -0.79
N ASP A 757 -0.20 -42.88 -0.22
CA ASP A 757 -0.26 -44.24 0.35
C ASP A 757 -1.16 -44.32 1.60
N SER A 758 -1.46 -43.15 2.23
CA SER A 758 -2.29 -43.11 3.45
C SER A 758 -3.75 -43.46 3.22
N ARG A 759 -4.26 -43.35 2.01
CA ARG A 759 -5.67 -43.53 1.62
C ARG A 759 -6.69 -42.69 2.41
N GLU A 760 -6.20 -41.66 3.14
CA GLU A 760 -7.09 -40.76 3.86
C GLU A 760 -7.85 -39.85 2.92
N LEU A 761 -7.20 -39.35 1.88
CA LEU A 761 -7.76 -38.42 0.92
C LEU A 761 -7.19 -38.72 -0.47
N ALA A 762 -8.06 -38.78 -1.46
CA ALA A 762 -7.70 -38.66 -2.88
C ALA A 762 -8.30 -37.40 -3.46
N SER A 763 -7.70 -36.85 -4.49
CA SER A 763 -8.13 -35.63 -5.16
C SER A 763 -7.84 -35.69 -6.65
N LEU A 764 -8.24 -34.64 -7.36
CA LEU A 764 -7.90 -34.45 -8.76
C LEU A 764 -7.45 -32.99 -8.97
N ASP A 765 -6.68 -32.76 -10.02
CA ASP A 765 -6.25 -31.40 -10.38
C ASP A 765 -6.77 -30.97 -11.76
N LEU A 766 -6.16 -31.42 -12.86
CA LEU A 766 -6.66 -31.13 -14.19
C LEU A 766 -7.85 -32.06 -14.52
N MET A 767 -8.95 -31.43 -14.86
CA MET A 767 -10.14 -32.14 -15.37
C MET A 767 -10.60 -31.44 -16.65
N ARG A 768 -10.52 -32.12 -17.78
CA ARG A 768 -10.82 -31.55 -19.10
C ARG A 768 -11.79 -32.42 -19.88
N VAL A 769 -12.68 -31.80 -20.60
CA VAL A 769 -13.67 -32.46 -21.41
C VAL A 769 -13.70 -31.87 -22.82
N HIS A 770 -13.76 -32.68 -23.84
CA HIS A 770 -13.92 -32.20 -25.22
C HIS A 770 -15.27 -31.49 -25.37
N PRO A 771 -15.36 -30.36 -26.09
CA PRO A 771 -16.62 -29.63 -26.25
C PRO A 771 -17.77 -30.48 -26.82
N ASP A 772 -17.47 -31.44 -27.70
CA ASP A 772 -18.45 -32.33 -28.35
C ASP A 772 -18.75 -33.60 -27.53
N ALA A 773 -18.22 -33.74 -26.31
CA ALA A 773 -18.50 -34.88 -25.45
C ALA A 773 -19.98 -34.93 -25.04
N PRO A 774 -20.57 -36.13 -24.79
CA PRO A 774 -21.92 -36.24 -24.27
C PRO A 774 -22.14 -35.43 -22.99
N LYS A 775 -23.32 -34.84 -22.81
CA LYS A 775 -23.63 -33.88 -21.71
C LYS A 775 -23.32 -34.38 -20.30
N LEU A 776 -23.44 -35.67 -20.06
CA LEU A 776 -23.21 -36.28 -18.72
C LEU A 776 -21.77 -36.73 -18.47
N THR A 777 -20.85 -36.52 -19.41
CA THR A 777 -19.46 -37.03 -19.32
C THR A 777 -18.73 -36.57 -18.07
N MET A 778 -18.88 -35.31 -17.65
CA MET A 778 -18.20 -34.81 -16.44
C MET A 778 -18.75 -35.39 -15.16
N GLU A 779 -20.07 -35.55 -15.08
CA GLU A 779 -20.73 -36.17 -13.93
C GLU A 779 -20.41 -37.67 -13.85
N PHE A 780 -20.35 -38.34 -15.01
CA PHE A 780 -19.96 -39.73 -15.14
C PHE A 780 -18.51 -39.95 -14.70
N LEU A 781 -17.58 -39.09 -15.14
CA LEU A 781 -16.18 -39.14 -14.68
C LEU A 781 -16.09 -38.97 -13.16
N MET A 782 -16.70 -37.95 -12.59
CA MET A 782 -16.64 -37.68 -11.15
C MET A 782 -17.23 -38.81 -10.32
N LEU A 783 -18.38 -39.31 -10.73
CA LEU A 783 -19.02 -40.42 -10.04
C LEU A 783 -18.18 -41.70 -10.15
N GLY A 784 -17.60 -41.99 -11.33
CA GLY A 784 -16.68 -43.09 -11.52
C GLY A 784 -15.44 -43.03 -10.62
N LEU A 785 -14.86 -41.85 -10.46
CA LEU A 785 -13.75 -41.62 -9.54
C LEU A 785 -14.15 -41.88 -8.07
N ILE A 786 -15.30 -41.36 -7.64
CA ILE A 786 -15.83 -41.57 -6.28
C ILE A 786 -16.01 -43.07 -6.02
N LEU A 787 -16.61 -43.80 -6.95
CA LEU A 787 -16.83 -45.26 -6.83
C LEU A 787 -15.50 -46.04 -6.83
N HIS A 788 -14.55 -45.64 -7.68
CA HIS A 788 -13.23 -46.26 -7.77
C HIS A 788 -12.46 -46.13 -6.44
N TYR A 789 -12.36 -44.90 -5.89
CA TYR A 789 -11.65 -44.70 -4.62
C TYR A 789 -12.35 -45.28 -3.42
N LYS A 790 -13.69 -45.34 -3.43
CA LYS A 790 -14.43 -46.10 -2.44
C LYS A 790 -14.06 -47.58 -2.47
N ALA A 791 -14.01 -48.19 -3.67
CA ALA A 791 -13.63 -49.61 -3.85
C ALA A 791 -12.18 -49.90 -3.43
N GLN A 792 -11.28 -48.89 -3.56
CA GLN A 792 -9.90 -48.97 -3.09
C GLN A 792 -9.73 -48.73 -1.58
N GLY A 793 -10.80 -48.39 -0.85
CA GLY A 793 -10.77 -48.21 0.59
C GLY A 793 -10.25 -46.85 1.04
N HIS A 794 -10.33 -45.81 0.19
CA HIS A 794 -10.04 -44.43 0.61
C HIS A 794 -11.16 -43.92 1.52
N ALA A 795 -10.78 -43.06 2.51
CA ALA A 795 -11.76 -42.48 3.42
C ALA A 795 -12.54 -41.33 2.77
N ARG A 796 -11.87 -40.48 2.01
CA ARG A 796 -12.46 -39.25 1.42
C ARG A 796 -11.98 -39.01 0.00
N PHE A 797 -12.81 -38.30 -0.80
CA PHE A 797 -12.47 -37.79 -2.13
C PHE A 797 -12.74 -36.28 -2.23
N SER A 798 -11.71 -35.47 -2.57
CA SER A 798 -11.85 -34.03 -2.74
C SER A 798 -12.26 -33.69 -4.15
N LEU A 799 -13.34 -32.91 -4.26
CA LEU A 799 -13.78 -32.31 -5.51
C LEU A 799 -13.13 -30.93 -5.73
N GLY A 800 -12.21 -30.49 -4.83
CA GLY A 800 -11.53 -29.22 -4.86
C GLY A 800 -12.34 -28.04 -4.27
N MET A 801 -11.70 -26.88 -4.19
CA MET A 801 -12.27 -25.67 -3.57
C MET A 801 -13.26 -24.93 -4.50
N VAL A 802 -14.28 -24.30 -3.91
CA VAL A 802 -15.12 -23.29 -4.53
C VAL A 802 -14.76 -21.94 -3.92
N PRO A 803 -14.10 -21.03 -4.68
CA PRO A 803 -13.72 -19.74 -4.17
C PRO A 803 -14.94 -18.92 -3.73
N LEU A 804 -14.78 -18.16 -2.65
CA LEU A 804 -15.78 -17.29 -2.06
C LEU A 804 -17.07 -17.98 -1.55
N ALA A 805 -17.14 -19.31 -1.61
CA ALA A 805 -18.26 -20.07 -1.03
C ALA A 805 -18.27 -19.97 0.50
N GLY A 806 -19.45 -20.07 1.11
CA GLY A 806 -19.61 -20.04 2.56
C GLY A 806 -19.28 -18.71 3.24
N LEU A 807 -19.09 -17.62 2.48
CA LEU A 807 -18.92 -16.28 3.03
C LEU A 807 -20.28 -15.66 3.38
N GLN A 808 -20.44 -15.26 4.66
CA GLN A 808 -21.69 -14.68 5.14
C GLN A 808 -21.62 -13.15 5.15
N PRO A 809 -22.56 -12.44 4.50
CA PRO A 809 -22.58 -10.98 4.42
C PRO A 809 -23.22 -10.35 5.67
N ARG A 810 -22.87 -10.81 6.87
CA ARG A 810 -23.37 -10.23 8.12
C ARG A 810 -22.77 -8.83 8.36
N ARG A 811 -23.52 -7.94 9.04
CA ARG A 811 -23.06 -6.55 9.32
C ARG A 811 -21.73 -6.49 10.09
N GLY A 812 -21.44 -7.45 10.97
CA GLY A 812 -20.20 -7.54 11.74
C GLY A 812 -19.05 -8.29 11.03
N ALA A 813 -19.28 -8.87 9.83
CA ALA A 813 -18.23 -9.60 9.12
C ALA A 813 -17.16 -8.66 8.55
N PRO A 814 -15.87 -9.10 8.49
CA PRO A 814 -14.78 -8.35 7.87
C PRO A 814 -15.13 -7.93 6.44
N LEU A 815 -14.59 -6.80 6.00
CA LEU A 815 -14.91 -6.19 4.70
C LEU A 815 -14.56 -7.12 3.54
N THR A 816 -13.46 -7.86 3.66
CA THR A 816 -13.03 -8.87 2.69
C THR A 816 -14.09 -9.97 2.53
N GLN A 817 -14.69 -10.43 3.61
CA GLN A 817 -15.78 -11.41 3.56
C GLN A 817 -17.06 -10.83 2.95
N ARG A 818 -17.40 -9.59 3.29
CA ARG A 818 -18.59 -8.92 2.73
C ARG A 818 -18.46 -8.65 1.24
N LEU A 819 -17.28 -8.18 0.79
CA LEU A 819 -16.98 -8.00 -0.63
C LEU A 819 -16.94 -9.34 -1.36
N GLY A 820 -16.28 -10.36 -0.79
CA GLY A 820 -16.25 -11.70 -1.34
C GLY A 820 -17.65 -12.29 -1.50
N ALA A 821 -18.51 -12.17 -0.49
CA ALA A 821 -19.89 -12.61 -0.57
C ALA A 821 -20.72 -11.85 -1.62
N LEU A 822 -20.45 -10.55 -1.82
CA LEU A 822 -21.09 -9.75 -2.88
C LEU A 822 -20.65 -10.22 -4.27
N VAL A 823 -19.33 -10.47 -4.44
CA VAL A 823 -18.76 -11.00 -5.69
C VAL A 823 -19.30 -12.39 -5.98
N PHE A 824 -19.40 -13.27 -4.97
CA PHE A 824 -19.99 -14.61 -5.12
C PHE A 824 -21.45 -14.57 -5.60
N ARG A 825 -22.23 -13.60 -5.10
CA ARG A 825 -23.67 -13.47 -5.45
C ARG A 825 -23.91 -12.75 -6.78
N ARG A 826 -23.11 -11.75 -7.14
CA ARG A 826 -23.31 -10.89 -8.32
C ARG A 826 -22.26 -11.06 -9.41
N GLY A 827 -21.20 -11.82 -9.14
CA GLY A 827 -20.06 -12.02 -10.03
C GLY A 827 -20.26 -13.12 -11.10
N GLU A 828 -21.48 -13.60 -11.32
CA GLU A 828 -21.77 -14.66 -12.32
C GLU A 828 -21.31 -14.30 -13.73
N GLN A 829 -21.29 -12.98 -14.06
CA GLN A 829 -20.76 -12.49 -15.32
C GLN A 829 -19.23 -12.68 -15.46
N PHE A 830 -18.51 -12.84 -14.33
CA PHE A 830 -17.06 -12.97 -14.30
C PHE A 830 -16.60 -14.42 -14.10
N TYR A 831 -17.31 -15.20 -13.28
CA TYR A 831 -17.02 -16.62 -13.03
C TYR A 831 -18.25 -17.28 -12.40
N ASN A 832 -18.66 -18.44 -12.94
CA ASN A 832 -19.86 -19.14 -12.46
C ASN A 832 -19.62 -19.90 -11.16
N PHE A 833 -19.38 -19.17 -10.05
CA PHE A 833 -19.12 -19.78 -8.72
C PHE A 833 -20.31 -20.57 -8.20
N GLN A 834 -21.54 -20.08 -8.42
CA GLN A 834 -22.75 -20.75 -7.96
C GLN A 834 -23.01 -22.04 -8.77
N GLY A 835 -22.77 -22.01 -10.08
CA GLY A 835 -22.86 -23.19 -10.92
C GLY A 835 -21.87 -24.28 -10.51
N LEU A 836 -20.62 -23.87 -10.19
CA LEU A 836 -19.59 -24.80 -9.69
C LEU A 836 -20.00 -25.41 -8.34
N ARG A 837 -20.57 -24.63 -7.42
CA ARG A 837 -21.08 -25.14 -6.14
C ARG A 837 -22.22 -26.13 -6.36
N ARG A 838 -23.23 -25.77 -7.17
CA ARG A 838 -24.36 -26.65 -7.48
C ARG A 838 -23.94 -27.98 -8.15
N PHE A 839 -22.89 -27.93 -9.00
CA PHE A 839 -22.34 -29.13 -9.60
C PHE A 839 -21.75 -30.08 -8.52
N LYS A 840 -20.97 -29.54 -7.59
CA LYS A 840 -20.35 -30.32 -6.52
C LYS A 840 -21.37 -30.79 -5.48
N ASP A 841 -22.39 -29.99 -5.18
CA ASP A 841 -23.48 -30.35 -4.24
C ASP A 841 -24.22 -31.65 -4.66
N LYS A 842 -24.22 -32.03 -5.98
CA LYS A 842 -24.81 -33.27 -6.46
C LYS A 842 -24.19 -34.51 -5.81
N PHE A 843 -22.92 -34.46 -5.42
CA PHE A 843 -22.18 -35.57 -4.83
C PHE A 843 -22.24 -35.60 -3.29
N GLN A 844 -23.05 -34.71 -2.68
CA GLN A 844 -23.25 -34.60 -1.22
C GLN A 844 -21.94 -34.43 -0.42
N PRO A 845 -21.07 -33.46 -0.77
CA PRO A 845 -19.81 -33.28 -0.07
C PRO A 845 -20.01 -32.59 1.29
N ASP A 846 -19.13 -32.89 2.23
CA ASP A 846 -18.88 -32.06 3.38
C ASP A 846 -18.09 -30.82 2.93
N TRP A 847 -18.49 -29.62 3.34
CA TRP A 847 -17.85 -28.37 2.99
C TRP A 847 -16.88 -27.93 4.07
N GLU A 848 -15.56 -27.95 3.77
CA GLU A 848 -14.51 -27.54 4.69
C GLU A 848 -13.96 -26.15 4.33
N PRO A 849 -13.81 -25.22 5.30
CA PRO A 849 -13.33 -23.87 5.00
C PRO A 849 -11.82 -23.85 4.70
N ARG A 850 -11.43 -23.07 3.70
CA ARG A 850 -10.03 -22.77 3.36
C ARG A 850 -9.72 -21.30 3.62
N TYR A 851 -8.52 -21.03 4.11
CA TYR A 851 -8.13 -19.70 4.58
C TYR A 851 -6.88 -19.18 3.87
N LEU A 852 -6.75 -17.84 3.90
CA LEU A 852 -5.53 -17.09 3.60
C LEU A 852 -4.96 -16.61 4.92
N ALA A 853 -3.73 -16.99 5.27
CA ALA A 853 -3.04 -16.46 6.44
C ALA A 853 -2.04 -15.40 6.01
N VAL A 854 -2.17 -14.18 6.56
CA VAL A 854 -1.40 -12.99 6.16
C VAL A 854 -1.16 -12.07 7.36
N PRO A 855 -0.15 -11.18 7.31
CA PRO A 855 -0.02 -10.11 8.30
C PRO A 855 -1.24 -9.21 8.36
N ALA A 856 -1.56 -8.68 9.54
CA ALA A 856 -2.68 -7.77 9.75
C ALA A 856 -2.47 -6.40 9.06
N GLY A 857 -3.53 -5.64 8.87
CA GLY A 857 -3.50 -4.28 8.32
C GLY A 857 -4.01 -4.19 6.87
N LEU A 858 -3.31 -3.47 5.99
CA LEU A 858 -3.60 -3.40 4.55
C LEU A 858 -3.01 -4.57 3.75
N ASP A 859 -2.14 -5.36 4.38
CA ASP A 859 -1.48 -6.51 3.78
C ASP A 859 -2.43 -7.56 3.17
N PRO A 860 -3.61 -7.87 3.76
CA PRO A 860 -4.55 -8.81 3.18
C PRO A 860 -5.01 -8.48 1.76
N LEU A 861 -5.28 -7.21 1.46
CA LEU A 861 -5.75 -6.80 0.12
C LEU A 861 -4.62 -6.91 -0.90
N VAL A 862 -3.40 -6.51 -0.51
CA VAL A 862 -2.23 -6.61 -1.39
C VAL A 862 -1.87 -8.08 -1.61
N ALA A 863 -1.93 -8.92 -0.57
CA ALA A 863 -1.66 -10.36 -0.67
C ALA A 863 -2.67 -11.06 -1.59
N LEU A 864 -3.96 -10.73 -1.51
CA LEU A 864 -4.99 -11.25 -2.41
C LEU A 864 -4.73 -10.82 -3.87
N ALA A 865 -4.37 -9.56 -4.09
CA ALA A 865 -4.03 -9.05 -5.43
C ALA A 865 -2.77 -9.73 -6.01
N ASP A 866 -1.72 -9.89 -5.20
CA ASP A 866 -0.48 -10.58 -5.58
C ASP A 866 -0.75 -12.08 -5.88
N THR A 867 -1.57 -12.73 -5.05
CA THR A 867 -1.96 -14.15 -5.25
C THR A 867 -2.79 -14.32 -6.52
N ALA A 868 -3.79 -13.46 -6.73
CA ALA A 868 -4.62 -13.49 -7.95
C ALA A 868 -3.78 -13.26 -9.22
N ALA A 869 -2.83 -12.31 -9.16
CA ALA A 869 -1.90 -12.05 -10.26
C ALA A 869 -0.95 -13.22 -10.52
N LEU A 870 -0.51 -13.92 -9.47
CA LEU A 870 0.34 -15.12 -9.59
C LEU A 870 -0.41 -16.26 -10.28
N ILE A 871 -1.66 -16.54 -9.86
CA ILE A 871 -2.53 -17.57 -10.46
C ILE A 871 -2.87 -17.25 -11.92
N ALA A 872 -3.12 -15.97 -12.24
CA ALA A 872 -3.46 -15.54 -13.59
C ALA A 872 -2.27 -15.45 -14.56
N GLY A 873 -1.03 -15.72 -14.10
CA GLY A 873 0.18 -15.60 -14.92
C GLY A 873 0.60 -14.15 -15.21
N GLY A 874 0.18 -13.20 -14.38
CA GLY A 874 0.52 -11.78 -14.43
C GLY A 874 -0.69 -10.85 -14.35
N LEU A 875 -0.44 -9.53 -14.21
CA LEU A 875 -1.50 -8.51 -14.18
C LEU A 875 -2.29 -8.44 -15.50
N THR A 876 -1.63 -8.76 -16.61
CA THR A 876 -2.25 -8.84 -17.93
C THR A 876 -3.24 -10.00 -18.07
N GLY A 877 -3.04 -11.09 -17.31
CA GLY A 877 -3.96 -12.23 -17.25
C GLY A 877 -5.25 -11.93 -16.48
N LEU A 878 -5.23 -10.94 -15.57
CA LEU A 878 -6.41 -10.49 -14.82
C LEU A 878 -7.35 -9.59 -15.63
N VAL A 879 -6.81 -8.87 -16.63
CA VAL A 879 -7.53 -7.83 -17.39
C VAL A 879 -8.00 -8.33 -18.77
N LYS A 880 -7.36 -9.38 -19.32
CA LYS A 880 -7.76 -10.00 -20.57
C LYS A 880 -8.75 -11.14 -20.33
N ARG A 881 -9.98 -10.89 -20.72
CA ARG A 881 -10.92 -11.91 -21.18
C ARG A 881 -10.80 -12.10 -22.67
#